data_7df0b1f17733dd002e79218ac6f42409
#
_entry.id   7df0b1f17733dd002e79218ac6f42409
#
_cell.length_a   1.000
_cell.length_b   1.000
_cell.length_c   1.000
_cell.angle_alpha   90.00
_cell.angle_beta   90.00
_cell.angle_gamma   90.00
#
_symmetry.space_group_name_H-M   'P 1'
#
loop_
_entity.id
_entity.type
_entity.pdbx_description
1 polymer ?
#
loop_
_entity_poly.entity_id
_entity_poly.type
_entity_poly.pdbx_seq_one_letter_code
_entity_poly.pdbx_strand_id
1 'polypeptide(L)'
;MHTIARALVASALGALLLAAAPSPTADLRGYSTDAAKAERDWEAKLRAVPSPDSLREYMRRLSARPHHVGSPYDKDNAEWILAKFKGFGLDARIETFDVLFPTPKERVVELVAPTKFVAKLQEPPVVGDPTSSQQAEQLPTYNAYSIDGDVTAPLVYVNYGVPADYEQLERMGISVKGAIVIARYFGSWRGIKPKVAAEHGAVGCIIYSDPREDGYAHGEVYPQGPWRPKDGVQRGSVMDMPLYPGDPLTPGIGATKDAKRLAVSEAPTITKIPVLPVSYGDAQPLLAALRGRVAPADWRGALGIIYRLGPGPARVHLRVKSDWNLKPLYDVIARIPGAVAPDEWVVRGNHHDAWVNGAEDPISGLVPLLEEARAYGQLLKQGWKPRRTIIYAAWDGEEPALLGSTEWVEAHADELAAKAVAYLNSDTNNRGYLNIGGSHSLENFINDVARDIEDPETKLTVWKRAQLRAIADATSADARQEARQRADLRIDALGSGSDFTPFLQHVGVATLNLGYGGEGGGGIYHSIYDDFKWFTTFDDTSFVYGRALAQTVGTAVLRLADAEVLPYQFTGLAETVAKYTKEVEKLAKDKQDEIRERNRELDEGLFTATADPREPDVPPARDALPPFLNFAPLDNATDALTRVAERYEKALGRAQANGGGALAKPDVQAVNAALLRSERALTTAAGLPRRPWYRHAVYAPGFYTGYGVKTLPGVREAIEQKNWSEGDAQIEAAGKALQATADVIERAAEQLEKAAP
;
A
#
# COMPACT_ATOMS: atom_id res chain seq x y z
N MET A 1 64.08 -7.93 35.65
CA MET A 1 64.74 -7.27 34.51
C MET A 1 64.10 -7.80 33.27
N HIS A 2 63.20 -7.24 32.61
CA HIS A 2 62.97 -6.11 31.76
C HIS A 2 61.48 -5.73 31.70
N THR A 3 61.23 -4.65 32.36
CA THR A 3 60.02 -3.85 32.19
C THR A 3 60.31 -2.75 31.16
N ILE A 4 59.27 -2.18 30.56
CA ILE A 4 59.25 -0.95 29.75
C ILE A 4 59.44 -1.13 28.27
N ALA A 5 58.30 -1.11 27.54
CA ALA A 5 58.01 -0.33 26.31
C ALA A 5 56.71 -0.78 25.64
N ARG A 6 55.55 -0.35 26.15
CA ARG A 6 54.25 -0.31 25.41
C ARG A 6 53.38 0.81 25.98
N ALA A 7 53.74 1.99 25.62
CA ALA A 7 52.86 3.15 25.74
C ALA A 7 53.23 4.15 24.66
N LEU A 8 52.29 4.65 23.90
CA LEU A 8 52.38 5.64 22.82
C LEU A 8 52.23 5.08 21.40
N VAL A 9 51.06 4.50 21.08
CA VAL A 9 50.38 4.64 19.73
C VAL A 9 48.89 4.43 19.97
N ALA A 10 48.22 5.38 20.57
CA ALA A 10 46.75 5.38 20.67
C ALA A 10 46.27 6.84 20.83
N SER A 11 46.56 7.67 19.86
CA SER A 11 45.99 9.03 19.79
C SER A 11 46.22 9.61 18.40
N ALA A 12 45.66 9.05 17.34
CA ALA A 12 45.61 9.69 16.01
C ALA A 12 44.66 8.97 15.04
N LEU A 13 43.44 8.62 15.49
CA LEU A 13 42.38 8.13 14.56
C LEU A 13 40.97 8.48 15.07
N GLY A 14 40.80 9.70 15.51
CA GLY A 14 39.54 10.21 16.07
C GLY A 14 39.16 11.60 15.57
N ALA A 15 39.49 11.96 14.31
CA ALA A 15 39.13 13.27 13.80
C ALA A 15 39.14 13.28 12.28
N LEU A 16 38.17 12.63 11.63
CA LEU A 16 37.83 12.85 10.19
C LEU A 16 36.54 12.16 9.82
N LEU A 17 35.42 12.59 10.36
CA LEU A 17 34.08 12.35 9.84
C LEU A 17 33.12 13.46 10.33
N LEU A 18 33.56 14.69 10.26
CA LEU A 18 32.66 15.82 10.05
C LEU A 18 32.62 16.04 8.56
N ALA A 19 31.94 15.14 7.83
CA ALA A 19 31.44 15.49 6.52
C ALA A 19 30.44 16.62 6.74
N ALA A 20 30.83 17.85 6.35
CA ALA A 20 29.92 18.96 6.25
C ALA A 20 28.67 18.46 5.54
N ALA A 21 27.48 18.70 6.12
CA ALA A 21 26.23 18.55 5.40
C ALA A 21 26.40 19.25 4.05
N PRO A 22 26.06 18.62 2.93
CA PRO A 22 26.15 19.31 1.65
C PRO A 22 25.31 20.58 1.79
N SER A 23 25.92 21.73 1.49
CA SER A 23 25.17 22.97 1.37
C SER A 23 23.99 22.67 0.43
N PRO A 24 22.75 23.07 0.78
CA PRO A 24 21.61 22.86 -0.09
C PRO A 24 22.00 23.35 -1.49
N THR A 25 21.90 22.48 -2.50
CA THR A 25 22.13 22.90 -3.87
C THR A 25 21.19 24.07 -4.15
N ALA A 26 21.70 25.20 -4.61
CA ALA A 26 20.90 26.41 -4.81
C ALA A 26 19.76 26.17 -5.80
N ASP A 27 19.90 25.18 -6.67
CA ASP A 27 18.97 24.88 -7.75
C ASP A 27 17.97 23.80 -7.35
N LEU A 28 16.67 24.11 -7.46
CA LEU A 28 15.57 23.16 -7.38
C LEU A 28 15.10 22.79 -8.79
N ARG A 29 14.80 21.50 -9.01
CA ARG A 29 14.27 21.04 -10.29
C ARG A 29 12.96 21.72 -10.62
N GLY A 30 12.88 22.29 -11.83
CA GLY A 30 11.68 23.00 -12.30
C GLY A 30 11.53 24.45 -11.80
N TYR A 31 12.55 25.00 -11.14
CA TYR A 31 12.58 26.36 -10.62
C TYR A 31 13.66 27.21 -11.30
N SER A 32 13.37 28.51 -11.51
CA SER A 32 14.40 29.50 -11.73
C SER A 32 15.18 29.77 -10.43
N THR A 33 16.39 30.35 -10.54
CA THR A 33 17.24 30.58 -9.35
C THR A 33 16.56 31.47 -8.29
N ASP A 34 15.85 32.52 -8.73
CA ASP A 34 15.13 33.40 -7.80
C ASP A 34 13.93 32.70 -7.16
N ALA A 35 13.17 31.92 -7.93
CA ALA A 35 12.05 31.13 -7.41
C ALA A 35 12.54 30.05 -6.45
N ALA A 36 13.63 29.34 -6.74
CA ALA A 36 14.24 28.35 -5.87
C ALA A 36 14.66 28.93 -4.51
N LYS A 37 15.24 30.15 -4.52
CA LYS A 37 15.59 30.84 -3.29
C LYS A 37 14.37 31.20 -2.45
N ALA A 38 13.33 31.75 -3.08
CA ALA A 38 12.07 32.07 -2.40
C ALA A 38 11.42 30.82 -1.82
N GLU A 39 11.42 29.71 -2.59
CA GLU A 39 10.91 28.41 -2.15
C GLU A 39 11.62 27.90 -0.90
N ARG A 40 12.96 27.93 -0.88
CA ARG A 40 13.76 27.54 0.29
C ARG A 40 13.40 28.33 1.55
N ASP A 41 13.13 29.63 1.40
CA ASP A 41 12.70 30.46 2.54
C ASP A 41 11.31 30.05 3.05
N TRP A 42 10.38 29.67 2.18
CA TRP A 42 9.05 29.17 2.57
C TRP A 42 9.12 27.77 3.17
N GLU A 43 9.92 26.86 2.60
CA GLU A 43 10.17 25.53 3.16
C GLU A 43 10.71 25.62 4.61
N ALA A 44 11.68 26.51 4.85
CA ALA A 44 12.23 26.70 6.20
C ALA A 44 11.15 27.13 7.21
N LYS A 45 10.26 28.03 6.79
CA LYS A 45 9.14 28.48 7.64
C LYS A 45 8.12 27.37 7.84
N LEU A 46 7.78 26.61 6.79
CA LEU A 46 6.86 25.48 6.88
C LEU A 46 7.37 24.43 7.87
N ARG A 47 8.63 24.00 7.70
CA ARG A 47 9.26 22.96 8.54
C ARG A 47 9.40 23.34 10.02
N ALA A 48 9.36 24.63 10.33
CA ALA A 48 9.41 25.12 11.71
C ALA A 48 8.07 25.01 12.47
N VAL A 49 6.95 24.78 11.77
CA VAL A 49 5.61 24.81 12.38
C VAL A 49 5.19 23.50 13.03
N PRO A 50 5.37 22.30 12.42
CA PRO A 50 4.86 21.06 12.98
C PRO A 50 5.41 20.78 14.39
N SER A 51 4.51 20.46 15.34
CA SER A 51 4.80 20.31 16.76
C SER A 51 4.45 18.91 17.27
N PRO A 52 5.38 18.17 17.89
CA PRO A 52 5.09 16.91 18.55
C PRO A 52 3.96 16.98 19.59
N ASP A 53 3.83 18.10 20.30
CA ASP A 53 2.76 18.28 21.30
C ASP A 53 1.37 18.36 20.64
N SER A 54 1.27 19.07 19.50
CA SER A 54 0.02 19.13 18.74
C SER A 54 -0.35 17.76 18.15
N LEU A 55 0.62 17.04 17.58
CA LEU A 55 0.43 15.69 17.06
C LEU A 55 -0.11 14.75 18.14
N ARG A 56 0.49 14.77 19.33
CA ARG A 56 0.07 13.99 20.50
C ARG A 56 -1.37 14.33 20.93
N GLU A 57 -1.70 15.61 20.97
CA GLU A 57 -3.05 16.07 21.35
C GLU A 57 -4.09 15.61 20.33
N TYR A 58 -3.79 15.75 19.03
CA TYR A 58 -4.71 15.36 17.96
C TYR A 58 -4.91 13.84 17.95
N MET A 59 -3.85 13.05 18.03
CA MET A 59 -3.97 11.59 18.11
C MET A 59 -4.82 11.17 19.33
N ARG A 60 -4.53 11.71 20.52
CA ARG A 60 -5.32 11.39 21.72
C ARG A 60 -6.79 11.69 21.55
N ARG A 61 -7.15 12.78 20.83
CA ARG A 61 -8.55 13.16 20.56
C ARG A 61 -9.15 12.24 19.50
N LEU A 62 -8.48 11.97 18.40
CA LEU A 62 -9.04 11.23 17.27
C LEU A 62 -9.17 9.73 17.55
N SER A 63 -8.23 9.13 18.30
CA SER A 63 -8.26 7.71 18.67
C SER A 63 -8.89 7.41 20.04
N ALA A 64 -9.58 8.41 20.65
CA ALA A 64 -10.13 8.25 22.00
C ALA A 64 -11.27 7.23 22.08
N ARG A 65 -11.98 6.96 20.97
CA ARG A 65 -13.12 6.05 20.87
C ARG A 65 -13.08 5.33 19.51
N PRO A 66 -13.73 4.15 19.39
CA PRO A 66 -13.89 3.50 18.10
C PRO A 66 -14.63 4.38 17.09
N HIS A 67 -14.11 4.42 15.84
CA HIS A 67 -14.61 5.33 14.81
C HIS A 67 -14.61 4.72 13.41
N HIS A 68 -15.40 3.69 13.24
CA HIS A 68 -15.64 3.07 11.94
C HIS A 68 -16.71 3.81 11.14
N VAL A 69 -16.74 3.61 9.83
CA VAL A 69 -17.75 4.18 8.90
C VAL A 69 -19.15 4.16 9.48
N GLY A 70 -19.81 5.32 9.47
CA GLY A 70 -21.18 5.53 9.94
C GLY A 70 -21.36 5.43 11.45
N SER A 71 -20.29 5.33 12.24
CA SER A 71 -20.37 5.41 13.70
C SER A 71 -20.50 6.86 14.16
N PRO A 72 -21.10 7.11 15.35
CA PRO A 72 -21.25 8.48 15.85
C PRO A 72 -19.91 9.20 16.06
N TYR A 73 -18.85 8.48 16.47
CA TYR A 73 -17.55 9.09 16.72
C TYR A 73 -16.76 9.35 15.46
N ASP A 74 -16.96 8.56 14.43
CA ASP A 74 -16.43 8.81 13.11
C ASP A 74 -16.96 10.14 12.55
N LYS A 75 -18.26 10.36 12.57
CA LYS A 75 -18.85 11.64 12.21
C LYS A 75 -18.34 12.80 13.06
N ASP A 76 -18.19 12.61 14.39
CA ASP A 76 -17.65 13.62 15.31
C ASP A 76 -16.17 13.94 14.96
N ASN A 77 -15.38 12.94 14.54
CA ASN A 77 -14.02 13.13 14.04
C ASN A 77 -14.01 13.93 12.73
N ALA A 78 -14.85 13.59 11.76
CA ALA A 78 -14.98 14.35 10.51
C ALA A 78 -15.35 15.82 10.76
N GLU A 79 -16.33 16.09 11.65
CA GLU A 79 -16.74 17.45 12.03
C GLU A 79 -15.60 18.20 12.75
N TRP A 80 -14.82 17.52 13.59
CA TRP A 80 -13.67 18.10 14.27
C TRP A 80 -12.54 18.44 13.29
N ILE A 81 -12.21 17.54 12.34
CA ILE A 81 -11.23 17.77 11.28
C ILE A 81 -11.65 18.97 10.41
N LEU A 82 -12.93 19.04 10.02
CA LEU A 82 -13.51 20.19 9.31
C LEU A 82 -13.28 21.49 10.06
N ALA A 83 -13.56 21.50 11.37
CA ALA A 83 -13.36 22.67 12.22
C ALA A 83 -11.88 23.08 12.32
N LYS A 84 -10.95 22.09 12.34
CA LYS A 84 -9.50 22.36 12.31
C LYS A 84 -9.08 23.01 11.00
N PHE A 85 -9.47 22.47 9.85
CA PHE A 85 -9.14 23.05 8.55
C PHE A 85 -9.66 24.49 8.42
N LYS A 86 -10.93 24.73 8.81
CA LYS A 86 -11.48 26.09 8.84
C LYS A 86 -10.74 27.01 9.80
N GLY A 87 -10.36 26.52 10.99
CA GLY A 87 -9.58 27.25 11.98
C GLY A 87 -8.18 27.63 11.49
N PHE A 88 -7.59 26.83 10.60
CA PHE A 88 -6.32 27.14 9.93
C PHE A 88 -6.48 28.17 8.80
N GLY A 89 -7.72 28.46 8.37
CA GLY A 89 -8.03 29.43 7.32
C GLY A 89 -8.18 28.82 5.93
N LEU A 90 -8.41 27.50 5.86
CA LEU A 90 -8.67 26.80 4.61
C LEU A 90 -10.16 26.79 4.30
N ASP A 91 -10.52 26.79 3.01
CA ASP A 91 -11.88 26.54 2.55
C ASP A 91 -12.18 25.04 2.61
N ALA A 92 -13.03 24.63 3.57
CA ALA A 92 -13.24 23.21 3.84
C ALA A 92 -14.73 22.86 3.95
N ARG A 93 -15.05 21.63 3.49
CA ARG A 93 -16.40 21.04 3.54
C ARG A 93 -16.32 19.54 3.77
N ILE A 94 -17.43 18.94 4.16
CA ILE A 94 -17.62 17.48 4.12
C ILE A 94 -18.37 17.14 2.82
N GLU A 95 -17.87 16.15 2.10
CA GLU A 95 -18.57 15.47 1.01
C GLU A 95 -19.07 14.12 1.53
N THR A 96 -20.31 13.76 1.21
CA THR A 96 -20.96 12.58 1.80
C THR A 96 -21.36 11.61 0.71
N PHE A 97 -21.08 10.33 0.94
CA PHE A 97 -21.50 9.20 0.10
C PHE A 97 -22.33 8.22 0.94
N ASP A 98 -23.19 7.44 0.27
CA ASP A 98 -23.97 6.37 0.91
C ASP A 98 -23.42 5.02 0.44
N VAL A 99 -22.65 4.34 1.27
CA VAL A 99 -21.89 3.13 0.91
C VAL A 99 -22.41 1.89 1.62
N LEU A 100 -22.27 0.74 0.98
CA LEU A 100 -22.55 -0.54 1.63
C LEU A 100 -21.43 -0.89 2.60
N PHE A 101 -21.72 -0.89 3.89
CA PHE A 101 -20.79 -1.37 4.92
C PHE A 101 -21.47 -2.39 5.83
N PRO A 102 -21.26 -3.70 5.57
CA PRO A 102 -21.88 -4.76 6.38
C PRO A 102 -21.25 -4.85 7.75
N THR A 103 -22.09 -4.78 8.80
CA THR A 103 -21.68 -4.95 10.19
C THR A 103 -22.25 -6.24 10.79
N PRO A 104 -21.53 -6.96 11.68
CA PRO A 104 -21.91 -8.29 12.09
C PRO A 104 -23.06 -8.31 13.09
N LYS A 105 -24.05 -9.20 12.87
CA LYS A 105 -25.16 -9.49 13.79
C LYS A 105 -24.94 -10.80 14.53
N GLU A 106 -24.48 -11.84 13.85
CA GLU A 106 -24.24 -13.18 14.44
C GLU A 106 -22.90 -13.73 13.94
N ARG A 107 -22.13 -14.30 14.85
CA ARG A 107 -20.81 -14.89 14.58
C ARG A 107 -20.64 -16.12 15.44
N VAL A 108 -20.38 -17.29 14.82
CA VAL A 108 -20.11 -18.53 15.53
C VAL A 108 -18.96 -19.26 14.85
N VAL A 109 -17.99 -19.70 15.62
CA VAL A 109 -16.99 -20.70 15.25
C VAL A 109 -16.97 -21.74 16.37
N GLU A 110 -17.42 -22.96 16.07
CA GLU A 110 -17.52 -24.04 17.05
C GLU A 110 -16.92 -25.34 16.49
N LEU A 111 -15.94 -25.89 17.16
CA LEU A 111 -15.49 -27.26 16.93
C LEU A 111 -16.56 -28.19 17.50
N VAL A 112 -17.29 -28.91 16.66
CA VAL A 112 -18.37 -29.80 17.11
C VAL A 112 -17.91 -31.25 17.29
N ALA A 113 -16.79 -31.64 16.69
CA ALA A 113 -16.11 -32.92 16.82
C ALA A 113 -14.61 -32.79 16.60
N PRO A 114 -13.75 -33.61 17.21
CA PRO A 114 -14.06 -34.73 18.12
C PRO A 114 -14.40 -34.27 19.55
N THR A 115 -13.99 -33.06 19.92
CA THR A 115 -14.24 -32.49 21.26
C THR A 115 -14.88 -31.12 21.05
N LYS A 116 -15.94 -30.84 21.81
CA LYS A 116 -16.63 -29.57 21.72
C LYS A 116 -15.75 -28.42 22.23
N PHE A 117 -15.61 -27.38 21.40
CA PHE A 117 -14.95 -26.11 21.74
C PHE A 117 -15.67 -24.96 21.01
N VAL A 118 -15.94 -23.87 21.70
CA VAL A 118 -16.55 -22.66 21.15
C VAL A 118 -15.51 -21.55 21.20
N ALA A 119 -15.20 -20.96 20.05
CA ALA A 119 -14.29 -19.81 19.95
C ALA A 119 -14.87 -18.61 20.69
N LYS A 120 -14.03 -17.85 21.36
CA LYS A 120 -14.45 -16.67 22.14
C LYS A 120 -14.91 -15.55 21.24
N LEU A 121 -14.26 -15.36 20.10
CA LEU A 121 -14.49 -14.27 19.14
C LEU A 121 -14.54 -12.88 19.80
N GLN A 122 -13.74 -12.71 20.83
CA GLN A 122 -13.68 -11.50 21.66
C GLN A 122 -12.27 -11.26 22.16
N GLU A 123 -11.85 -10.01 22.10
CA GLU A 123 -10.59 -9.52 22.66
C GLU A 123 -10.84 -9.00 24.07
N PRO A 124 -10.07 -9.43 25.08
CA PRO A 124 -10.22 -8.92 26.45
C PRO A 124 -9.62 -7.51 26.57
N PRO A 125 -10.25 -6.62 27.38
CA PRO A 125 -9.65 -5.34 27.70
C PRO A 125 -8.38 -5.52 28.53
N VAL A 126 -7.45 -4.58 28.39
CA VAL A 126 -6.16 -4.55 29.09
C VAL A 126 -6.24 -3.64 30.31
N VAL A 127 -5.82 -4.16 31.47
CA VAL A 127 -5.77 -3.38 32.70
C VAL A 127 -4.83 -2.17 32.56
N GLY A 128 -5.35 -0.98 32.87
CA GLY A 128 -4.62 0.26 32.74
C GLY A 128 -4.61 0.87 31.33
N ASP A 129 -5.41 0.27 30.42
CA ASP A 129 -5.70 0.80 29.10
C ASP A 129 -7.21 1.08 28.97
N PRO A 130 -7.65 2.34 29.19
CA PRO A 130 -9.06 2.66 29.22
C PRO A 130 -9.73 2.56 27.85
N THR A 131 -9.00 2.70 26.74
CA THR A 131 -9.54 2.61 25.39
C THR A 131 -9.91 1.18 25.02
N SER A 132 -9.11 0.21 25.40
CA SER A 132 -9.39 -1.22 25.17
C SER A 132 -10.68 -1.72 25.82
N SER A 133 -11.23 -0.99 26.82
CA SER A 133 -12.45 -1.36 27.54
C SER A 133 -13.76 -0.86 26.90
N GLN A 134 -13.70 -0.11 25.80
CA GLN A 134 -14.89 0.52 25.15
C GLN A 134 -15.67 -0.45 24.24
N GLN A 135 -15.93 -1.66 24.72
CA GLN A 135 -16.52 -2.77 23.95
C GLN A 135 -17.91 -2.48 23.38
N ALA A 136 -18.67 -1.57 23.98
CA ALA A 136 -20.02 -1.22 23.50
C ALA A 136 -19.99 -0.45 22.17
N GLU A 137 -18.88 0.26 21.87
CA GLU A 137 -18.69 1.06 20.65
C GLU A 137 -17.83 0.33 19.61
N GLN A 138 -17.06 -0.70 20.04
CA GLN A 138 -16.17 -1.44 19.16
C GLN A 138 -16.94 -2.33 18.19
N LEU A 139 -16.53 -2.36 16.93
CA LEU A 139 -16.91 -3.45 16.06
C LEU A 139 -16.35 -4.77 16.64
N PRO A 140 -17.15 -5.81 16.74
CA PRO A 140 -16.65 -7.11 17.17
C PRO A 140 -15.66 -7.68 16.14
N THR A 141 -14.96 -8.76 16.52
CA THR A 141 -14.02 -9.43 15.60
C THR A 141 -14.77 -10.08 14.42
N TYR A 142 -14.56 -9.61 13.20
CA TYR A 142 -15.22 -10.12 11.99
C TYR A 142 -14.43 -9.75 10.73
N ASN A 143 -14.85 -10.31 9.59
CA ASN A 143 -14.39 -9.85 8.28
C ASN A 143 -15.56 -9.20 7.53
N ALA A 144 -15.43 -7.93 7.17
CA ALA A 144 -16.43 -7.22 6.38
C ALA A 144 -16.52 -7.83 4.97
N TYR A 145 -17.72 -7.75 4.39
CA TYR A 145 -18.07 -8.35 3.09
C TYR A 145 -17.99 -9.88 3.03
N SER A 146 -17.87 -10.55 4.18
CA SER A 146 -18.20 -11.95 4.25
C SER A 146 -19.69 -12.14 3.99
N ILE A 147 -20.05 -13.00 3.03
CA ILE A 147 -21.46 -13.33 2.80
C ILE A 147 -22.05 -14.03 4.03
N ASP A 148 -23.35 -13.88 4.26
CA ASP A 148 -24.07 -14.64 5.28
C ASP A 148 -24.02 -16.13 5.00
N GLY A 149 -23.88 -16.95 6.04
CA GLY A 149 -23.85 -18.40 5.92
C GLY A 149 -23.93 -19.12 7.25
N ASP A 150 -24.39 -20.37 7.20
CA ASP A 150 -24.52 -21.27 8.36
C ASP A 150 -24.15 -22.68 7.90
N VAL A 151 -22.92 -23.14 8.18
CA VAL A 151 -22.37 -24.37 7.64
C VAL A 151 -21.66 -25.19 8.69
N THR A 152 -21.78 -26.51 8.60
CA THR A 152 -21.03 -27.47 9.44
C THR A 152 -20.33 -28.46 8.54
N ALA A 153 -18.96 -28.43 8.54
CA ALA A 153 -18.16 -29.21 7.61
C ALA A 153 -16.85 -29.71 8.24
N PRO A 154 -16.16 -30.67 7.59
CA PRO A 154 -14.79 -31.03 7.97
C PRO A 154 -13.86 -29.82 7.88
N LEU A 155 -12.82 -29.79 8.73
CA LEU A 155 -11.82 -28.70 8.73
C LEU A 155 -10.55 -29.17 8.02
N VAL A 156 -9.99 -28.28 7.16
CA VAL A 156 -8.72 -28.50 6.45
C VAL A 156 -7.81 -27.27 6.64
N TYR A 157 -6.54 -27.49 6.99
CA TYR A 157 -5.54 -26.46 7.09
C TYR A 157 -4.89 -26.20 5.72
N VAL A 158 -4.87 -24.95 5.29
CA VAL A 158 -4.46 -24.56 3.93
C VAL A 158 -3.31 -23.52 3.91
N ASN A 159 -2.45 -23.50 4.93
CA ASN A 159 -1.34 -22.55 5.04
C ASN A 159 -1.82 -21.09 4.90
N TYR A 160 -1.33 -20.34 3.89
CA TYR A 160 -1.78 -18.97 3.59
C TYR A 160 -3.04 -18.92 2.69
N GLY A 161 -3.47 -20.06 2.15
CA GLY A 161 -4.64 -20.13 1.26
C GLY A 161 -4.46 -19.42 -0.06
N VAL A 162 -3.25 -19.41 -0.61
CA VAL A 162 -2.91 -18.89 -1.95
C VAL A 162 -2.97 -20.03 -2.99
N PRO A 163 -3.05 -19.73 -4.31
CA PRO A 163 -3.19 -20.79 -5.33
C PRO A 163 -2.15 -21.91 -5.22
N ALA A 164 -0.88 -21.59 -4.95
CA ALA A 164 0.18 -22.59 -4.79
C ALA A 164 -0.03 -23.56 -3.63
N ASP A 165 -0.68 -23.10 -2.55
CA ASP A 165 -1.01 -23.97 -1.39
C ASP A 165 -2.06 -25.01 -1.80
N TYR A 166 -3.05 -24.64 -2.61
CA TYR A 166 -4.08 -25.57 -3.09
C TYR A 166 -3.51 -26.57 -4.11
N GLU A 167 -2.63 -26.12 -5.01
CA GLU A 167 -1.89 -27.02 -5.91
C GLU A 167 -1.09 -28.07 -5.10
N GLN A 168 -0.42 -27.63 -4.03
CA GLN A 168 0.33 -28.55 -3.15
C GLN A 168 -0.59 -29.51 -2.38
N LEU A 169 -1.77 -29.06 -1.90
CA LEU A 169 -2.77 -29.94 -1.28
C LEU A 169 -3.30 -31.00 -2.26
N GLU A 170 -3.63 -30.61 -3.49
CA GLU A 170 -4.07 -31.52 -4.53
C GLU A 170 -3.00 -32.58 -4.82
N ARG A 171 -1.73 -32.21 -4.90
CA ARG A 171 -0.61 -33.14 -5.02
C ARG A 171 -0.50 -34.12 -3.84
N MET A 172 -0.84 -33.66 -2.65
CA MET A 172 -0.91 -34.51 -1.46
C MET A 172 -2.18 -35.36 -1.38
N GLY A 173 -3.06 -35.29 -2.39
CA GLY A 173 -4.33 -36.01 -2.42
C GLY A 173 -5.39 -35.47 -1.46
N ILE A 174 -5.24 -34.20 -1.01
CA ILE A 174 -6.13 -33.57 -0.04
C ILE A 174 -7.08 -32.61 -0.77
N SER A 175 -8.37 -32.86 -0.70
CA SER A 175 -9.41 -32.00 -1.27
C SER A 175 -10.04 -31.14 -0.19
N VAL A 176 -10.29 -29.86 -0.54
CA VAL A 176 -11.05 -28.92 0.32
C VAL A 176 -12.53 -28.84 -0.08
N LYS A 177 -12.95 -29.55 -1.12
CA LYS A 177 -14.35 -29.54 -1.62
C LYS A 177 -15.32 -29.96 -0.51
N GLY A 178 -16.27 -29.07 -0.19
CA GLY A 178 -17.25 -29.30 0.89
C GLY A 178 -16.67 -29.17 2.30
N ALA A 179 -15.44 -28.68 2.46
CA ALA A 179 -14.80 -28.43 3.75
C ALA A 179 -14.84 -26.94 4.13
N ILE A 180 -14.69 -26.65 5.42
CA ILE A 180 -14.26 -25.35 5.90
C ILE A 180 -12.74 -25.35 5.91
N VAL A 181 -12.13 -24.29 5.37
CA VAL A 181 -10.67 -24.13 5.42
C VAL A 181 -10.27 -23.23 6.59
N ILE A 182 -9.07 -23.48 7.15
CA ILE A 182 -8.42 -22.56 8.10
C ILE A 182 -7.08 -22.13 7.52
N ALA A 183 -6.91 -20.79 7.33
CA ALA A 183 -5.73 -20.18 6.74
C ALA A 183 -5.06 -19.22 7.72
N ARG A 184 -3.73 -19.01 7.57
CA ARG A 184 -3.01 -17.95 8.26
C ARG A 184 -3.20 -16.61 7.54
N TYR A 185 -3.18 -15.51 8.29
CA TYR A 185 -2.92 -14.20 7.72
C TYR A 185 -1.54 -14.17 7.05
N PHE A 186 -1.20 -13.09 6.34
CA PHE A 186 0.02 -12.95 5.52
C PHE A 186 0.04 -13.83 4.25
N GLY A 187 1.14 -13.85 3.53
CA GLY A 187 1.29 -14.55 2.25
C GLY A 187 0.50 -13.96 1.07
N SER A 188 -0.61 -13.29 1.36
CA SER A 188 -1.43 -12.51 0.42
C SER A 188 -2.39 -11.63 1.20
N TRP A 189 -3.10 -10.72 0.51
CA TRP A 189 -4.25 -10.03 1.07
C TRP A 189 -5.29 -11.03 1.58
N ARG A 190 -5.97 -10.65 2.67
CA ARG A 190 -6.90 -11.55 3.36
C ARG A 190 -8.09 -12.01 2.51
N GLY A 191 -8.58 -11.17 1.59
CA GLY A 191 -9.68 -11.50 0.67
C GLY A 191 -9.33 -12.59 -0.36
N ILE A 192 -8.05 -12.81 -0.66
CA ILE A 192 -7.61 -13.90 -1.55
C ILE A 192 -7.91 -15.28 -0.94
N LYS A 193 -7.83 -15.41 0.38
CA LYS A 193 -8.03 -16.69 1.07
C LYS A 193 -9.42 -17.29 0.85
N PRO A 194 -10.54 -16.58 1.11
CA PRO A 194 -11.87 -17.09 0.80
C PRO A 194 -12.16 -17.17 -0.70
N LYS A 195 -11.57 -16.29 -1.53
CA LYS A 195 -11.68 -16.35 -3.00
C LYS A 195 -11.17 -17.68 -3.51
N VAL A 196 -9.90 -18.00 -3.26
CA VAL A 196 -9.27 -19.24 -3.73
C VAL A 196 -9.92 -20.46 -3.09
N ALA A 197 -10.28 -20.40 -1.80
CA ALA A 197 -11.02 -21.47 -1.14
C ALA A 197 -12.34 -21.79 -1.85
N ALA A 198 -13.12 -20.79 -2.21
CA ALA A 198 -14.38 -20.96 -2.94
C ALA A 198 -14.17 -21.52 -4.35
N GLU A 199 -13.13 -21.08 -5.07
CA GLU A 199 -12.73 -21.60 -6.37
C GLU A 199 -12.43 -23.11 -6.32
N HIS A 200 -11.87 -23.62 -5.19
CA HIS A 200 -11.62 -25.05 -4.95
C HIS A 200 -12.80 -25.79 -4.26
N GLY A 201 -13.96 -25.13 -4.12
CA GLY A 201 -15.19 -25.72 -3.64
C GLY A 201 -15.31 -25.86 -2.12
N ALA A 202 -14.51 -25.12 -1.35
CA ALA A 202 -14.72 -24.97 0.09
C ALA A 202 -16.06 -24.26 0.39
N VAL A 203 -16.64 -24.52 1.57
CA VAL A 203 -17.94 -23.98 1.99
C VAL A 203 -17.85 -22.95 3.11
N GLY A 204 -16.65 -22.67 3.60
CA GLY A 204 -16.37 -21.63 4.60
C GLY A 204 -14.88 -21.44 4.79
N CYS A 205 -14.49 -20.30 5.34
CA CYS A 205 -13.10 -19.94 5.58
C CYS A 205 -12.93 -19.34 6.98
N ILE A 206 -11.91 -19.77 7.70
CA ILE A 206 -11.48 -19.19 8.98
C ILE A 206 -10.07 -18.66 8.77
N ILE A 207 -9.79 -17.44 9.25
CA ILE A 207 -8.47 -16.83 9.11
C ILE A 207 -7.92 -16.51 10.50
N TYR A 208 -6.64 -16.79 10.75
CA TYR A 208 -6.01 -16.49 12.04
C TYR A 208 -4.60 -15.91 11.87
N SER A 209 -4.18 -15.05 12.80
CA SER A 209 -2.80 -14.62 12.93
C SER A 209 -2.00 -15.70 13.68
N ASP A 210 -1.00 -16.31 13.03
CA ASP A 210 -0.10 -17.23 13.74
C ASP A 210 0.96 -16.40 14.48
N PRO A 211 1.32 -16.78 15.73
CA PRO A 211 2.33 -16.03 16.49
C PRO A 211 3.74 -16.05 15.86
N ARG A 212 3.96 -16.83 14.80
CA ARG A 212 5.16 -16.79 13.97
C ARG A 212 5.29 -15.48 13.18
N GLU A 213 4.16 -14.90 12.76
CA GLU A 213 4.14 -13.69 11.94
C GLU A 213 4.05 -12.40 12.77
N ASP A 214 3.15 -12.37 13.80
CA ASP A 214 2.89 -11.13 14.53
C ASP A 214 2.68 -11.31 16.05
N GLY A 215 3.10 -12.42 16.62
CA GLY A 215 2.92 -12.75 18.04
C GLY A 215 4.21 -13.00 18.81
N TYR A 216 4.13 -13.84 19.84
CA TYR A 216 5.21 -14.10 20.80
C TYR A 216 6.52 -14.66 20.20
N ALA A 217 6.52 -15.10 18.96
CA ALA A 217 7.76 -15.53 18.29
C ALA A 217 8.73 -14.34 18.02
N HIS A 218 8.24 -13.11 18.03
CA HIS A 218 9.01 -11.90 17.85
C HIS A 218 9.42 -11.22 19.15
N GLY A 219 8.78 -11.55 20.26
CA GLY A 219 9.06 -10.94 21.56
C GLY A 219 7.85 -10.94 22.50
N GLU A 220 7.90 -10.10 23.51
CA GLU A 220 6.80 -9.97 24.46
C GLU A 220 5.55 -9.39 23.80
N VAL A 221 4.40 -9.93 24.23
CA VAL A 221 3.09 -9.51 23.71
C VAL A 221 2.48 -8.42 24.59
N TYR A 222 1.56 -7.65 24.01
CA TYR A 222 0.87 -6.58 24.72
C TYR A 222 0.10 -7.11 25.95
N PRO A 223 0.17 -6.44 27.11
CA PRO A 223 0.73 -5.10 27.35
C PRO A 223 2.22 -5.05 27.77
N GLN A 224 2.92 -6.17 27.91
CA GLN A 224 4.34 -6.18 28.30
C GLN A 224 5.27 -5.76 27.17
N GLY A 225 4.92 -6.09 25.94
CA GLY A 225 5.61 -5.74 24.70
C GLY A 225 4.63 -5.39 23.58
N PRO A 226 5.15 -5.08 22.38
CA PRO A 226 4.32 -4.56 21.30
C PRO A 226 3.52 -5.60 20.52
N TRP A 227 3.83 -6.92 20.67
CA TRP A 227 3.33 -7.95 19.79
C TRP A 227 1.92 -8.43 20.15
N ARG A 228 1.23 -9.05 19.19
CA ARG A 228 -0.15 -9.52 19.31
C ARG A 228 -0.33 -10.50 20.49
N PRO A 229 -1.24 -10.22 21.43
CA PRO A 229 -1.54 -11.13 22.53
C PRO A 229 -2.40 -12.30 22.04
N LYS A 230 -2.50 -13.34 22.90
CA LYS A 230 -3.16 -14.62 22.59
C LYS A 230 -4.59 -14.49 22.06
N ASP A 231 -5.35 -13.55 22.56
CA ASP A 231 -6.75 -13.35 22.22
C ASP A 231 -6.94 -12.17 21.23
N GLY A 232 -5.84 -11.54 20.74
CA GLY A 232 -5.88 -10.48 19.73
C GLY A 232 -6.30 -10.99 18.36
N VAL A 233 -7.19 -10.27 17.69
CA VAL A 233 -7.77 -10.67 16.41
C VAL A 233 -7.59 -9.55 15.39
N GLN A 234 -7.09 -9.88 14.20
CA GLN A 234 -7.08 -8.96 13.07
C GLN A 234 -8.47 -8.94 12.44
N ARG A 235 -9.17 -7.80 12.53
CA ARG A 235 -10.36 -7.51 11.70
C ARG A 235 -9.96 -7.29 10.26
N GLY A 236 -10.87 -6.96 9.42
CA GLY A 236 -10.59 -6.47 8.07
C GLY A 236 -11.60 -6.93 7.04
N SER A 237 -11.58 -6.26 5.89
CA SER A 237 -12.38 -6.64 4.74
C SER A 237 -11.84 -7.91 4.07
N VAL A 238 -12.73 -8.74 3.56
CA VAL A 238 -12.42 -9.87 2.67
C VAL A 238 -13.04 -9.69 1.28
N MET A 239 -13.43 -8.45 0.97
CA MET A 239 -13.90 -8.07 -0.36
C MET A 239 -12.86 -8.42 -1.43
N ASP A 240 -13.26 -8.87 -2.60
CA ASP A 240 -12.35 -9.11 -3.74
C ASP A 240 -11.93 -7.78 -4.40
N MET A 241 -11.21 -6.93 -3.63
CA MET A 241 -10.71 -5.64 -4.10
C MET A 241 -9.79 -5.73 -5.33
N PRO A 242 -9.08 -6.83 -5.62
CA PRO A 242 -8.41 -6.99 -6.90
C PRO A 242 -9.30 -6.91 -8.14
N LEU A 243 -10.61 -7.05 -8.01
CA LEU A 243 -11.57 -6.78 -9.09
C LEU A 243 -11.85 -5.28 -9.21
N TYR A 244 -12.22 -4.65 -8.13
CA TYR A 244 -12.33 -3.20 -7.91
C TYR A 244 -12.48 -2.89 -6.41
N PRO A 245 -11.93 -1.78 -5.91
CA PRO A 245 -12.20 -1.23 -4.57
C PRO A 245 -13.46 -0.36 -4.60
N GLY A 246 -13.75 0.32 -3.50
CA GLY A 246 -14.91 1.20 -3.37
C GLY A 246 -16.20 0.45 -3.04
N ASP A 247 -17.32 1.11 -3.14
CA ASP A 247 -18.62 0.52 -2.85
C ASP A 247 -18.95 -0.63 -3.82
N PRO A 248 -19.17 -1.86 -3.32
CA PRO A 248 -19.45 -3.00 -4.18
C PRO A 248 -20.70 -2.84 -5.06
N LEU A 249 -21.56 -1.89 -4.74
CA LEU A 249 -22.81 -1.67 -5.46
C LEU A 249 -22.73 -0.59 -6.55
N THR A 250 -21.66 0.21 -6.58
CA THR A 250 -21.51 1.35 -7.52
C THR A 250 -20.18 1.33 -8.29
N PRO A 251 -19.70 0.19 -8.84
CA PRO A 251 -18.39 0.13 -9.48
C PRO A 251 -18.23 1.14 -10.61
N GLY A 252 -17.23 2.01 -10.53
CA GLY A 252 -16.88 3.01 -11.53
C GLY A 252 -17.72 4.28 -11.53
N ILE A 253 -18.58 4.46 -10.53
CA ILE A 253 -19.38 5.69 -10.34
C ILE A 253 -19.46 6.01 -8.85
N GLY A 254 -19.29 7.27 -8.46
CA GLY A 254 -19.39 7.66 -7.04
C GLY A 254 -20.74 7.29 -6.41
N ALA A 255 -20.70 6.71 -5.19
CA ALA A 255 -21.86 6.24 -4.41
C ALA A 255 -22.71 7.42 -3.85
N THR A 256 -23.08 8.37 -4.70
CA THR A 256 -23.96 9.48 -4.34
C THR A 256 -25.36 8.97 -3.99
N LYS A 257 -26.16 9.82 -3.35
CA LYS A 257 -27.54 9.46 -2.95
C LYS A 257 -28.38 8.91 -4.09
N ASP A 258 -28.20 9.42 -5.31
CA ASP A 258 -28.98 9.08 -6.50
C ASP A 258 -28.25 8.08 -7.42
N ALA A 259 -27.12 7.51 -6.99
CA ALA A 259 -26.34 6.56 -7.77
C ALA A 259 -27.16 5.28 -8.06
N LYS A 260 -27.02 4.77 -9.28
CA LYS A 260 -27.59 3.46 -9.65
C LYS A 260 -26.76 2.35 -9.02
N ARG A 261 -27.39 1.52 -8.19
CA ARG A 261 -26.73 0.45 -7.44
C ARG A 261 -27.06 -0.93 -7.99
N LEU A 262 -26.08 -1.83 -7.93
CA LEU A 262 -26.28 -3.25 -8.09
C LEU A 262 -27.08 -3.81 -6.88
N ALA A 263 -27.74 -4.94 -7.07
CA ALA A 263 -28.20 -5.72 -5.91
C ALA A 263 -26.98 -6.37 -5.22
N VAL A 264 -27.04 -6.60 -3.92
CA VAL A 264 -25.98 -7.26 -3.14
C VAL A 264 -25.59 -8.62 -3.74
N SER A 265 -26.57 -9.37 -4.26
CA SER A 265 -26.35 -10.67 -4.92
C SER A 265 -25.65 -10.58 -6.29
N GLU A 266 -25.60 -9.39 -6.89
CA GLU A 266 -24.97 -9.13 -8.18
C GLU A 266 -23.54 -8.57 -8.03
N ALA A 267 -23.15 -8.13 -6.82
CA ALA A 267 -21.83 -7.58 -6.54
C ALA A 267 -20.77 -8.69 -6.57
N PRO A 268 -19.84 -8.70 -7.56
CA PRO A 268 -18.89 -9.79 -7.73
C PRO A 268 -17.80 -9.81 -6.63
N THR A 269 -17.56 -8.68 -5.99
CA THR A 269 -16.52 -8.49 -4.98
C THR A 269 -16.89 -9.03 -3.59
N ILE A 270 -18.17 -9.31 -3.33
CA ILE A 270 -18.63 -9.95 -2.08
C ILE A 270 -18.24 -11.44 -2.12
N THR A 271 -17.75 -11.98 -1.00
CA THR A 271 -17.29 -13.37 -0.94
C THR A 271 -18.39 -14.37 -1.29
N LYS A 272 -17.99 -15.56 -1.77
CA LYS A 272 -18.93 -16.64 -2.13
C LYS A 272 -19.17 -17.63 -0.99
N ILE A 273 -18.40 -17.55 0.08
CA ILE A 273 -18.47 -18.40 1.27
C ILE A 273 -18.35 -17.55 2.54
N PRO A 274 -18.95 -17.96 3.67
CA PRO A 274 -18.81 -17.26 4.94
C PRO A 274 -17.37 -17.29 5.46
N VAL A 275 -16.93 -16.17 6.07
CA VAL A 275 -15.56 -15.96 6.55
C VAL A 275 -15.59 -15.34 7.94
N LEU A 276 -14.76 -15.85 8.86
CA LEU A 276 -14.51 -15.22 10.18
C LEU A 276 -13.03 -15.25 10.55
N PRO A 277 -12.51 -14.18 11.16
CA PRO A 277 -11.20 -14.18 11.78
C PRO A 277 -11.29 -14.74 13.20
N VAL A 278 -10.25 -15.42 13.65
CA VAL A 278 -10.09 -15.90 15.03
C VAL A 278 -8.71 -15.53 15.57
N SER A 279 -8.60 -15.42 16.89
CA SER A 279 -7.30 -15.31 17.56
C SER A 279 -6.48 -16.59 17.42
N TYR A 280 -5.16 -16.53 17.62
CA TYR A 280 -4.38 -17.78 17.68
C TYR A 280 -4.74 -18.63 18.92
N GLY A 281 -5.29 -18.03 19.97
CA GLY A 281 -5.84 -18.75 21.10
C GLY A 281 -7.07 -19.59 20.75
N ASP A 282 -7.94 -19.07 19.89
CA ASP A 282 -9.11 -19.78 19.38
C ASP A 282 -8.75 -20.74 18.23
N ALA A 283 -7.75 -20.43 17.41
CA ALA A 283 -7.28 -21.29 16.33
C ALA A 283 -6.58 -22.57 16.85
N GLN A 284 -5.83 -22.47 17.94
CA GLN A 284 -5.03 -23.60 18.45
C GLN A 284 -5.86 -24.87 18.74
N PRO A 285 -7.01 -24.83 19.41
CA PRO A 285 -7.85 -26.03 19.59
C PRO A 285 -8.39 -26.61 18.27
N LEU A 286 -8.72 -25.75 17.29
CA LEU A 286 -9.19 -26.17 15.97
C LEU A 286 -8.09 -26.92 15.22
N LEU A 287 -6.89 -26.36 15.16
CA LEU A 287 -5.72 -26.95 14.50
C LEU A 287 -5.23 -28.23 15.21
N ALA A 288 -5.25 -28.25 16.54
CA ALA A 288 -4.88 -29.43 17.32
C ALA A 288 -5.83 -30.62 17.12
N ALA A 289 -7.07 -30.37 16.72
CA ALA A 289 -8.06 -31.41 16.41
C ALA A 289 -7.81 -32.08 15.05
N LEU A 290 -7.07 -31.47 14.16
CA LEU A 290 -6.75 -32.01 12.84
C LEU A 290 -5.96 -33.32 12.94
N ARG A 291 -6.16 -34.20 11.98
CA ARG A 291 -5.44 -35.47 11.83
C ARG A 291 -4.93 -35.58 10.38
N GLY A 292 -4.52 -36.77 9.99
CA GLY A 292 -3.95 -37.00 8.68
C GLY A 292 -2.49 -36.57 8.57
N ARG A 293 -2.09 -36.19 7.36
CA ARG A 293 -0.70 -35.87 7.00
C ARG A 293 -0.17 -34.67 7.80
N VAL A 294 1.09 -34.74 8.23
CA VAL A 294 1.77 -33.61 8.86
C VAL A 294 2.04 -32.52 7.83
N ALA A 295 1.77 -31.29 8.19
CA ALA A 295 2.02 -30.15 7.29
C ALA A 295 3.50 -30.02 6.94
N PRO A 296 3.85 -29.58 5.70
CA PRO A 296 5.21 -29.27 5.29
C PRO A 296 5.91 -28.34 6.30
N ALA A 297 7.22 -28.39 6.37
CA ALA A 297 7.98 -27.65 7.38
C ALA A 297 7.79 -26.12 7.28
N ASP A 298 7.71 -25.61 6.08
CA ASP A 298 7.45 -24.20 5.75
C ASP A 298 6.00 -23.73 6.04
N TRP A 299 5.08 -24.68 6.14
CA TRP A 299 3.68 -24.39 6.50
C TRP A 299 3.44 -24.34 8.01
N ARG A 300 4.42 -24.72 8.83
CA ARG A 300 4.26 -24.76 10.28
C ARG A 300 4.47 -23.37 10.87
N GLY A 301 3.55 -22.95 11.73
CA GLY A 301 3.65 -21.73 12.51
C GLY A 301 4.39 -21.94 13.85
N ALA A 302 4.13 -21.08 14.82
CA ALA A 302 4.77 -21.10 16.13
C ALA A 302 3.87 -21.63 17.27
N LEU A 303 2.64 -22.10 16.98
CA LEU A 303 1.81 -22.71 18.01
C LEU A 303 2.43 -24.03 18.52
N GLY A 304 2.33 -24.29 19.81
CA GLY A 304 2.87 -25.51 20.45
C GLY A 304 2.08 -26.77 20.11
N ILE A 305 1.85 -27.05 18.82
CA ILE A 305 1.09 -28.18 18.30
C ILE A 305 1.84 -28.88 17.16
N ILE A 306 1.40 -30.08 16.79
CA ILE A 306 1.79 -30.69 15.52
C ILE A 306 0.80 -30.19 14.45
N TYR A 307 1.25 -29.37 13.52
CA TYR A 307 0.44 -28.91 12.40
C TYR A 307 0.14 -30.09 11.47
N ARG A 308 -1.14 -30.36 11.27
CA ARG A 308 -1.66 -31.40 10.36
C ARG A 308 -2.65 -30.81 9.39
N LEU A 309 -2.72 -31.39 8.20
CA LEU A 309 -3.54 -30.85 7.12
C LEU A 309 -5.04 -31.19 7.30
N GLY A 310 -5.36 -32.28 7.98
CA GLY A 310 -6.74 -32.76 8.09
C GLY A 310 -7.19 -33.61 6.88
N PRO A 311 -8.52 -33.78 6.68
CA PRO A 311 -9.59 -33.33 7.56
C PRO A 311 -9.72 -34.15 8.88
N GLY A 312 -9.48 -35.44 8.88
CA GLY A 312 -9.69 -36.30 10.07
C GLY A 312 -11.11 -36.18 10.67
N PRO A 313 -11.26 -36.33 12.00
CA PRO A 313 -12.55 -36.21 12.65
C PRO A 313 -12.99 -34.77 12.97
N ALA A 314 -12.13 -33.77 12.71
CA ALA A 314 -12.40 -32.36 13.01
C ALA A 314 -13.55 -31.85 12.16
N ARG A 315 -14.62 -31.39 12.81
CA ARG A 315 -15.77 -30.74 12.17
C ARG A 315 -16.05 -29.41 12.86
N VAL A 316 -16.28 -28.40 12.08
CA VAL A 316 -16.52 -27.02 12.56
C VAL A 316 -17.87 -26.53 12.07
N HIS A 317 -18.61 -25.90 12.97
CA HIS A 317 -19.78 -25.08 12.66
C HIS A 317 -19.33 -23.61 12.54
N LEU A 318 -19.57 -23.01 11.39
CA LEU A 318 -19.27 -21.61 11.07
C LEU A 318 -20.57 -20.90 10.70
N ARG A 319 -20.92 -19.83 11.44
CA ARG A 319 -22.09 -19.02 11.15
C ARG A 319 -21.74 -17.54 11.12
N VAL A 320 -22.16 -16.87 10.06
CA VAL A 320 -22.01 -15.43 9.86
C VAL A 320 -23.36 -14.85 9.44
N LYS A 321 -23.78 -13.76 10.06
CA LYS A 321 -24.93 -12.98 9.64
C LYS A 321 -24.64 -11.51 9.87
N SER A 322 -24.85 -10.67 8.85
CA SER A 322 -24.53 -9.26 8.86
C SER A 322 -25.74 -8.36 8.64
N ASP A 323 -25.61 -7.11 9.00
CA ASP A 323 -26.48 -6.02 8.58
C ASP A 323 -25.95 -5.43 7.27
N TRP A 324 -26.69 -5.57 6.20
CA TRP A 324 -26.33 -5.16 4.84
C TRP A 324 -26.90 -3.80 4.46
N ASN A 325 -26.99 -2.87 5.40
CA ASN A 325 -27.49 -1.53 5.16
C ASN A 325 -26.40 -0.58 4.65
N LEU A 326 -26.81 0.39 3.83
CA LEU A 326 -25.95 1.52 3.49
C LEU A 326 -25.65 2.34 4.75
N LYS A 327 -24.45 2.91 4.79
CA LYS A 327 -23.97 3.81 5.84
C LYS A 327 -23.52 5.12 5.21
N PRO A 328 -23.71 6.25 5.87
CA PRO A 328 -23.14 7.51 5.44
C PRO A 328 -21.62 7.50 5.68
N LEU A 329 -20.90 8.08 4.75
CA LEU A 329 -19.46 8.24 4.73
C LEU A 329 -19.15 9.75 4.60
N TYR A 330 -18.11 10.25 5.29
CA TYR A 330 -17.86 11.68 5.47
C TYR A 330 -16.41 12.07 5.08
N ASP A 331 -16.15 12.29 3.81
CA ASP A 331 -14.83 12.80 3.35
C ASP A 331 -14.71 14.30 3.68
N VAL A 332 -13.62 14.67 4.35
CA VAL A 332 -13.35 16.06 4.71
C VAL A 332 -12.35 16.66 3.73
N ILE A 333 -12.83 17.55 2.87
CA ILE A 333 -12.06 18.17 1.80
C ILE A 333 -11.76 19.63 2.12
N ALA A 334 -10.50 20.04 2.07
CA ALA A 334 -10.06 21.42 2.26
C ALA A 334 -9.23 21.93 1.08
N ARG A 335 -9.40 23.19 0.68
CA ARG A 335 -8.73 23.78 -0.48
C ARG A 335 -7.96 25.05 -0.12
N ILE A 336 -6.80 25.20 -0.77
CA ILE A 336 -6.02 26.44 -0.84
C ILE A 336 -5.95 26.79 -2.33
N PRO A 337 -6.68 27.84 -2.80
CA PRO A 337 -6.72 28.16 -4.23
C PRO A 337 -5.37 28.65 -4.76
N GLY A 338 -4.99 28.16 -5.93
CA GLY A 338 -3.80 28.60 -6.64
C GLY A 338 -3.94 30.02 -7.20
N ALA A 339 -2.89 30.81 -7.10
CA ALA A 339 -2.87 32.19 -7.56
C ALA A 339 -2.52 32.34 -9.06
N VAL A 340 -1.86 31.35 -9.66
CA VAL A 340 -1.36 31.40 -11.05
C VAL A 340 -2.00 30.32 -11.93
N ALA A 341 -2.06 29.10 -11.44
CA ALA A 341 -2.63 27.93 -12.12
C ALA A 341 -3.69 27.24 -11.23
N PRO A 342 -4.86 27.86 -10.99
CA PRO A 342 -5.87 27.36 -10.07
C PRO A 342 -6.51 26.05 -10.52
N ASP A 343 -6.40 25.70 -11.81
CA ASP A 343 -6.88 24.43 -12.38
C ASP A 343 -5.82 23.32 -12.39
N GLU A 344 -4.63 23.55 -11.83
CA GLU A 344 -3.64 22.51 -11.56
C GLU A 344 -3.68 22.16 -10.07
N TRP A 345 -3.98 20.89 -9.73
CA TRP A 345 -4.26 20.47 -8.37
C TRP A 345 -3.19 19.53 -7.80
N VAL A 346 -2.62 19.88 -6.66
CA VAL A 346 -1.83 18.97 -5.83
C VAL A 346 -2.75 18.45 -4.74
N VAL A 347 -2.99 17.15 -4.72
CA VAL A 347 -3.90 16.51 -3.77
C VAL A 347 -3.09 15.77 -2.70
N ARG A 348 -3.43 15.94 -1.44
CA ARG A 348 -2.80 15.33 -0.27
C ARG A 348 -3.87 14.64 0.57
N GLY A 349 -3.74 13.33 0.82
CA GLY A 349 -4.75 12.57 1.54
C GLY A 349 -4.19 11.60 2.59
N ASN A 350 -5.04 11.28 3.55
CA ASN A 350 -4.91 10.22 4.57
C ASN A 350 -6.32 9.88 5.05
N HIS A 351 -6.57 8.65 5.45
CA HIS A 351 -7.89 8.34 6.01
C HIS A 351 -8.03 8.66 7.49
N HIS A 352 -9.29 8.66 7.97
CA HIS A 352 -9.61 8.97 9.36
C HIS A 352 -10.54 7.97 10.06
N ASP A 353 -11.11 7.02 9.31
CA ASP A 353 -11.83 5.89 9.88
C ASP A 353 -10.87 4.80 10.36
N ALA A 354 -11.31 3.93 11.25
CA ALA A 354 -10.53 2.82 11.77
C ALA A 354 -11.41 1.61 12.08
N TRP A 355 -10.82 0.41 12.10
CA TRP A 355 -11.54 -0.78 12.57
C TRP A 355 -11.95 -0.68 14.04
N VAL A 356 -11.15 -0.02 14.86
CA VAL A 356 -11.44 0.23 16.27
C VAL A 356 -11.00 1.65 16.65
N ASN A 357 -9.92 1.80 17.45
CA ASN A 357 -9.42 3.10 17.91
C ASN A 357 -8.38 3.71 16.96
N GLY A 358 -7.63 2.92 16.22
CA GLY A 358 -6.82 3.34 15.10
C GLY A 358 -5.73 4.37 15.40
N ALA A 359 -5.01 4.24 16.52
CA ALA A 359 -3.97 5.20 16.85
C ALA A 359 -2.76 5.09 15.92
N GLU A 360 -2.37 3.86 15.54
CA GLU A 360 -1.39 3.61 14.50
C GLU A 360 -2.04 3.77 13.13
N ASP A 361 -3.10 3.02 12.89
CA ASP A 361 -3.81 2.89 11.62
C ASP A 361 -5.22 3.49 11.71
N PRO A 362 -5.45 4.75 11.19
CA PRO A 362 -4.54 5.60 10.40
C PRO A 362 -4.07 6.89 11.10
N ILE A 363 -4.42 7.09 12.37
CA ILE A 363 -4.30 8.42 12.99
C ILE A 363 -2.83 8.87 13.06
N SER A 364 -1.86 7.93 13.08
CA SER A 364 -0.43 8.27 13.06
C SER A 364 0.01 9.01 11.79
N GLY A 365 -0.63 8.75 10.65
CA GLY A 365 -0.39 9.47 9.38
C GLY A 365 -1.31 10.69 9.19
N LEU A 366 -2.51 10.67 9.78
CA LEU A 366 -3.47 11.77 9.67
C LEU A 366 -3.03 13.00 10.47
N VAL A 367 -2.49 12.84 11.68
CA VAL A 367 -2.11 14.00 12.50
C VAL A 367 -0.96 14.81 11.89
N PRO A 368 0.05 14.23 11.19
CA PRO A 368 0.99 14.99 10.36
C PRO A 368 0.30 15.81 9.27
N LEU A 369 -0.69 15.27 8.58
CA LEU A 369 -1.47 15.99 7.56
C LEU A 369 -2.15 17.24 8.15
N LEU A 370 -2.71 17.13 9.35
CA LEU A 370 -3.31 18.29 10.05
C LEU A 370 -2.26 19.35 10.42
N GLU A 371 -1.07 18.93 10.82
CA GLU A 371 0.03 19.86 11.12
C GLU A 371 0.61 20.51 9.84
N GLU A 372 0.63 19.78 8.71
CA GLU A 372 0.92 20.35 7.40
C GLU A 372 -0.10 21.45 7.04
N ALA A 373 -1.40 21.16 7.14
CA ALA A 373 -2.47 22.13 6.87
C ALA A 373 -2.39 23.36 7.79
N ARG A 374 -2.03 23.15 9.06
CA ARG A 374 -1.78 24.25 10.01
C ARG A 374 -0.60 25.12 9.59
N ALA A 375 0.47 24.48 9.12
CA ALA A 375 1.65 25.19 8.64
C ALA A 375 1.32 26.05 7.41
N TYR A 376 0.61 25.50 6.44
CA TYR A 376 0.14 26.26 5.27
C TYR A 376 -0.77 27.44 5.65
N GLY A 377 -1.69 27.25 6.62
CA GLY A 377 -2.48 28.34 7.16
C GLY A 377 -1.64 29.47 7.76
N GLN A 378 -0.48 29.15 8.35
CA GLN A 378 0.46 30.17 8.83
C GLN A 378 1.24 30.86 7.70
N LEU A 379 1.65 30.11 6.65
CA LEU A 379 2.28 30.70 5.47
C LEU A 379 1.35 31.69 4.75
N LEU A 380 0.08 31.31 4.59
CA LEU A 380 -0.96 32.19 4.01
C LEU A 380 -1.08 33.51 4.78
N LYS A 381 -1.07 33.48 6.12
CA LYS A 381 -1.10 34.68 6.98
C LYS A 381 0.15 35.55 6.84
N GLN A 382 1.29 34.96 6.43
CA GLN A 382 2.54 35.66 6.14
C GLN A 382 2.64 36.19 4.69
N GLY A 383 1.60 35.98 3.88
CA GLY A 383 1.50 36.48 2.51
C GLY A 383 1.93 35.50 1.43
N TRP A 384 2.29 34.25 1.77
CA TRP A 384 2.51 33.19 0.79
C TRP A 384 1.21 32.88 0.04
N LYS A 385 1.32 32.60 -1.23
CA LYS A 385 0.21 32.16 -2.10
C LYS A 385 0.73 31.08 -3.01
N PRO A 386 0.13 29.88 -3.01
CA PRO A 386 0.58 28.81 -3.89
C PRO A 386 0.34 29.17 -5.36
N ARG A 387 1.21 28.70 -6.24
CA ARG A 387 1.00 28.81 -7.67
C ARG A 387 -0.18 27.95 -8.13
N ARG A 388 -0.26 26.70 -7.63
CA ARG A 388 -1.29 25.69 -7.90
C ARG A 388 -2.25 25.54 -6.74
N THR A 389 -3.44 25.06 -7.00
CA THR A 389 -4.40 24.71 -5.93
C THR A 389 -3.91 23.49 -5.17
N ILE A 390 -3.94 23.58 -3.83
CA ILE A 390 -3.67 22.45 -2.94
C ILE A 390 -5.01 21.94 -2.39
N ILE A 391 -5.23 20.64 -2.43
CA ILE A 391 -6.40 19.97 -1.85
C ILE A 391 -5.92 19.02 -0.76
N TYR A 392 -6.36 19.23 0.46
CA TYR A 392 -6.24 18.29 1.57
C TYR A 392 -7.50 17.46 1.67
N ALA A 393 -7.35 16.17 1.85
CA ALA A 393 -8.45 15.22 2.02
C ALA A 393 -8.18 14.33 3.24
N ALA A 394 -9.15 14.28 4.17
CA ALA A 394 -9.23 13.23 5.17
C ALA A 394 -10.36 12.30 4.74
N TRP A 395 -9.95 11.12 4.26
CA TRP A 395 -10.87 10.12 3.70
C TRP A 395 -11.55 9.33 4.80
N ASP A 396 -12.79 8.95 4.57
CA ASP A 396 -13.55 8.04 5.43
C ASP A 396 -13.71 6.69 4.71
N GLY A 397 -13.78 5.59 5.46
CA GLY A 397 -14.07 4.27 4.91
C GLY A 397 -12.96 3.66 4.07
N GLU A 398 -11.71 3.98 4.34
CA GLU A 398 -10.57 3.28 3.74
C GLU A 398 -10.58 1.80 4.13
N GLU A 399 -10.72 1.53 5.41
CA GLU A 399 -10.59 0.23 6.05
C GLU A 399 -11.49 -0.87 5.46
N PRO A 400 -12.78 -0.59 5.14
CA PRO A 400 -13.59 -1.61 4.49
C PRO A 400 -13.16 -1.96 3.07
N ALA A 401 -12.85 -0.98 2.24
CA ALA A 401 -12.52 -1.21 0.83
C ALA A 401 -12.04 0.06 0.09
N LEU A 402 -11.33 0.99 0.71
CA LEU A 402 -10.94 2.28 0.13
C LEU A 402 -12.17 3.08 -0.32
N LEU A 403 -13.25 3.10 0.49
CA LEU A 403 -14.55 3.60 0.05
C LEU A 403 -14.48 5.09 -0.30
N GLY A 404 -14.11 5.97 0.65
CA GLY A 404 -14.17 7.41 0.47
C GLY A 404 -13.30 7.90 -0.67
N SER A 405 -12.04 7.52 -0.69
CA SER A 405 -11.13 7.92 -1.77
C SER A 405 -11.60 7.42 -3.14
N THR A 406 -12.13 6.19 -3.23
CA THR A 406 -12.63 5.62 -4.49
C THR A 406 -13.88 6.36 -4.96
N GLU A 407 -14.87 6.52 -4.07
CA GLU A 407 -16.12 7.19 -4.42
C GLU A 407 -15.91 8.65 -4.82
N TRP A 408 -14.99 9.33 -4.11
CA TRP A 408 -14.62 10.70 -4.46
C TRP A 408 -13.90 10.78 -5.81
N VAL A 409 -12.93 9.89 -6.08
CA VAL A 409 -12.22 9.84 -7.36
C VAL A 409 -13.17 9.51 -8.50
N GLU A 410 -14.07 8.56 -8.33
CA GLU A 410 -15.07 8.22 -9.36
C GLU A 410 -16.05 9.35 -9.63
N ALA A 411 -16.50 10.06 -8.58
CA ALA A 411 -17.37 11.23 -8.72
C ALA A 411 -16.68 12.42 -9.39
N HIS A 412 -15.35 12.56 -9.23
CA HIS A 412 -14.55 13.66 -9.77
C HIS A 412 -13.58 13.24 -10.88
N ALA A 413 -13.79 12.08 -11.52
CA ALA A 413 -12.84 11.49 -12.46
C ALA A 413 -12.44 12.43 -13.60
N ASP A 414 -13.40 13.13 -14.23
CA ASP A 414 -13.15 14.07 -15.33
C ASP A 414 -12.33 15.27 -14.87
N GLU A 415 -12.61 15.81 -13.67
CA GLU A 415 -11.86 16.93 -13.11
C GLU A 415 -10.42 16.52 -12.76
N LEU A 416 -10.25 15.36 -12.15
CA LEU A 416 -8.94 14.81 -11.81
C LEU A 416 -8.13 14.52 -13.07
N ALA A 417 -8.74 13.94 -14.09
CA ALA A 417 -8.10 13.71 -15.38
C ALA A 417 -7.62 15.00 -16.04
N ALA A 418 -8.35 16.11 -15.87
CA ALA A 418 -7.99 17.41 -16.44
C ALA A 418 -6.99 18.20 -15.59
N LYS A 419 -7.06 18.10 -14.25
CA LYS A 419 -6.47 19.07 -13.33
C LYS A 419 -5.45 18.49 -12.35
N ALA A 420 -5.55 17.20 -11.92
CA ALA A 420 -4.68 16.68 -10.88
C ALA A 420 -3.23 16.54 -11.36
N VAL A 421 -2.32 17.18 -10.69
CA VAL A 421 -0.88 17.11 -10.92
C VAL A 421 -0.30 15.87 -10.27
N ALA A 422 -0.49 15.74 -8.95
CA ALA A 422 -0.03 14.61 -8.19
C ALA A 422 -0.96 14.36 -7.00
N TYR A 423 -0.97 13.11 -6.53
CA TYR A 423 -1.56 12.70 -5.26
C TYR A 423 -0.46 12.24 -4.30
N LEU A 424 -0.43 12.80 -3.10
CA LEU A 424 0.49 12.40 -2.05
C LEU A 424 -0.32 11.75 -0.92
N ASN A 425 -0.05 10.48 -0.69
CA ASN A 425 -0.69 9.68 0.35
C ASN A 425 0.21 9.53 1.57
N SER A 426 -0.38 9.47 2.72
CA SER A 426 0.12 8.73 3.87
C SER A 426 -1.03 7.91 4.46
N ASP A 427 -0.69 6.99 5.33
CA ASP A 427 -1.62 6.07 5.98
C ASP A 427 -1.14 5.90 7.42
N THR A 428 -0.33 4.91 7.71
CA THR A 428 0.37 4.75 8.99
C THR A 428 1.73 5.45 8.98
N ASN A 429 2.18 5.88 10.17
CA ASN A 429 3.48 6.49 10.36
C ASN A 429 4.09 6.13 11.72
N ASN A 430 5.19 5.42 11.69
CA ASN A 430 5.83 4.81 12.84
C ASN A 430 7.26 5.30 13.01
N ARG A 431 7.94 4.85 14.07
CA ARG A 431 9.36 5.13 14.27
C ARG A 431 10.22 4.36 13.26
N GLY A 432 11.18 5.04 12.60
CA GLY A 432 12.16 4.36 11.75
C GLY A 432 12.58 5.11 10.49
N TYR A 433 12.63 4.40 9.37
CA TYR A 433 13.14 4.87 8.08
C TYR A 433 12.02 5.43 7.21
N LEU A 434 12.35 6.39 6.36
CA LEU A 434 11.42 6.86 5.34
C LEU A 434 11.20 5.76 4.28
N ASN A 435 9.96 5.33 4.14
CA ASN A 435 9.48 4.42 3.11
C ASN A 435 8.77 5.23 2.02
N ILE A 436 9.04 4.91 0.77
CA ILE A 436 8.52 5.63 -0.38
C ILE A 436 8.07 4.62 -1.45
N GLY A 437 6.82 4.72 -1.85
CA GLY A 437 6.31 4.02 -3.04
C GLY A 437 5.59 5.00 -3.95
N GLY A 438 5.53 4.70 -5.27
CA GLY A 438 4.76 5.56 -6.18
C GLY A 438 5.19 5.53 -7.63
N SER A 439 4.80 6.59 -8.32
CA SER A 439 5.15 6.85 -9.71
C SER A 439 6.63 7.17 -9.85
N HIS A 440 7.36 6.39 -10.64
CA HIS A 440 8.80 6.59 -10.83
C HIS A 440 9.15 7.89 -11.57
N SER A 441 8.18 8.57 -12.16
CA SER A 441 8.33 9.94 -12.65
C SER A 441 8.57 10.97 -11.52
N LEU A 442 8.24 10.63 -10.27
CA LEU A 442 8.46 11.41 -9.05
C LEU A 442 9.65 10.91 -8.21
N GLU A 443 10.38 9.87 -8.65
CA GLU A 443 11.48 9.26 -7.87
C GLU A 443 12.59 10.27 -7.54
N ASN A 444 13.12 11.00 -8.53
CA ASN A 444 14.13 12.03 -8.29
C ASN A 444 13.61 13.14 -7.37
N PHE A 445 12.39 13.62 -7.63
CA PHE A 445 11.74 14.67 -6.85
C PHE A 445 11.68 14.35 -5.36
N ILE A 446 11.21 13.16 -5.00
CA ILE A 446 11.07 12.80 -3.58
C ILE A 446 12.41 12.48 -2.92
N ASN A 447 13.39 11.98 -3.67
CA ASN A 447 14.76 11.83 -3.19
C ASN A 447 15.38 13.20 -2.86
N ASP A 448 15.12 14.23 -3.67
CA ASP A 448 15.61 15.61 -3.41
C ASP A 448 14.95 16.20 -2.15
N VAL A 449 13.65 15.95 -1.93
CA VAL A 449 12.99 16.33 -0.68
C VAL A 449 13.64 15.61 0.50
N ALA A 450 13.85 14.30 0.41
CA ALA A 450 14.42 13.49 1.48
C ALA A 450 15.85 13.90 1.87
N ARG A 451 16.63 14.48 0.93
CA ARG A 451 17.97 15.03 1.21
C ARG A 451 17.93 16.28 2.07
N ASP A 452 16.82 17.01 2.09
CA ASP A 452 16.66 18.27 2.82
C ASP A 452 16.00 18.09 4.20
N ILE A 453 15.57 16.88 4.55
CA ILE A 453 14.93 16.60 5.86
C ILE A 453 15.93 15.88 6.77
N GLU A 454 16.07 16.38 7.98
CA GLU A 454 16.92 15.77 9.02
C GLU A 454 16.14 14.65 9.73
N ASP A 455 16.75 13.48 9.85
CA ASP A 455 16.24 12.40 10.67
C ASP A 455 16.32 12.80 12.16
N PRO A 456 15.21 12.68 12.90
CA PRO A 456 15.12 13.25 14.26
C PRO A 456 16.08 12.61 15.27
N GLU A 457 16.46 11.35 15.09
CA GLU A 457 17.30 10.61 16.03
C GLU A 457 18.76 10.57 15.62
N THR A 458 19.08 10.33 14.35
CA THR A 458 20.46 10.13 13.89
C THR A 458 21.16 11.40 13.44
N LYS A 459 20.41 12.47 13.17
CA LYS A 459 20.91 13.74 12.63
C LYS A 459 21.52 13.64 11.22
N LEU A 460 21.37 12.50 10.56
CA LEU A 460 21.61 12.35 9.13
C LEU A 460 20.41 12.94 8.37
N THR A 461 20.53 13.10 7.04
CA THR A 461 19.32 13.30 6.25
C THR A 461 18.54 11.99 6.20
N VAL A 462 17.20 12.06 6.11
CA VAL A 462 16.36 10.86 6.01
C VAL A 462 16.73 10.03 4.79
N TRP A 463 17.14 10.68 3.69
CA TRP A 463 17.70 10.02 2.51
C TRP A 463 18.95 9.22 2.83
N LYS A 464 19.93 9.83 3.57
CA LYS A 464 21.18 9.16 3.91
C LYS A 464 20.94 7.97 4.83
N ARG A 465 20.04 8.10 5.79
CA ARG A 465 19.65 7.02 6.69
C ARG A 465 19.01 5.85 5.91
N ALA A 466 18.08 6.15 4.99
CA ALA A 466 17.47 5.14 4.12
C ALA A 466 18.49 4.46 3.20
N GLN A 467 19.47 5.22 2.64
CA GLN A 467 20.56 4.65 1.85
C GLN A 467 21.38 3.64 2.66
N LEU A 468 21.77 4.00 3.87
CA LEU A 468 22.55 3.12 4.75
C LEU A 468 21.77 1.85 5.10
N ARG A 469 20.47 1.95 5.30
CA ARG A 469 19.58 0.82 5.51
C ARG A 469 19.52 -0.09 4.28
N ALA A 470 19.30 0.46 3.10
CA ALA A 470 19.29 -0.29 1.85
C ALA A 470 20.62 -1.06 1.60
N ILE A 471 21.77 -0.46 1.97
CA ILE A 471 23.08 -1.13 1.90
C ILE A 471 23.16 -2.27 2.91
N ALA A 472 22.65 -2.09 4.12
CA ALA A 472 22.68 -3.11 5.17
C ALA A 472 21.81 -4.31 4.86
N ASP A 473 20.60 -4.07 4.32
CA ASP A 473 19.62 -5.10 4.01
C ASP A 473 19.86 -5.82 2.67
N ALA A 474 20.75 -5.28 1.82
CA ALA A 474 21.03 -5.84 0.52
C ALA A 474 21.58 -7.27 0.61
N THR A 475 20.89 -8.22 -0.04
CA THR A 475 21.21 -9.64 -0.03
C THR A 475 22.30 -10.04 -1.04
N SER A 476 22.60 -9.17 -2.03
CA SER A 476 23.62 -9.40 -3.06
C SER A 476 24.66 -8.28 -3.11
N ALA A 477 25.81 -8.56 -3.72
CA ALA A 477 26.86 -7.56 -3.95
C ALA A 477 26.39 -6.46 -4.91
N ASP A 478 25.64 -6.82 -5.95
CA ASP A 478 25.12 -5.91 -6.96
C ASP A 478 24.12 -4.94 -6.34
N ALA A 479 23.17 -5.43 -5.52
CA ALA A 479 22.21 -4.57 -4.80
C ALA A 479 22.92 -3.59 -3.85
N ARG A 480 23.98 -4.02 -3.16
CA ARG A 480 24.79 -3.11 -2.32
C ARG A 480 25.51 -2.05 -3.14
N GLN A 481 26.02 -2.44 -4.31
CA GLN A 481 26.70 -1.52 -5.20
C GLN A 481 25.71 -0.50 -5.78
N GLU A 482 24.55 -0.94 -6.22
CA GLU A 482 23.48 -0.08 -6.69
C GLU A 482 23.09 0.96 -5.61
N ALA A 483 22.81 0.51 -4.38
CA ALA A 483 22.44 1.40 -3.27
C ALA A 483 23.54 2.43 -2.92
N ARG A 484 24.82 2.14 -3.21
CA ARG A 484 25.93 3.08 -2.98
C ARG A 484 26.15 4.07 -4.12
N GLN A 485 25.93 3.65 -5.37
CA GLN A 485 26.36 4.40 -6.56
C GLN A 485 25.25 5.15 -7.26
N ARG A 486 24.00 4.69 -7.11
CA ARG A 486 22.86 5.36 -7.73
C ARG A 486 22.66 6.74 -7.08
N ALA A 487 22.41 7.75 -7.90
CA ALA A 487 22.17 9.13 -7.43
C ALA A 487 20.93 9.19 -6.55
N ASP A 488 19.86 8.53 -6.96
CA ASP A 488 18.57 8.45 -6.25
C ASP A 488 18.33 7.02 -5.77
N LEU A 489 17.77 6.88 -4.57
CA LEU A 489 17.25 5.59 -4.10
C LEU A 489 16.02 5.23 -4.94
N ARG A 490 15.90 3.94 -5.31
CA ARG A 490 14.67 3.46 -5.94
C ARG A 490 13.51 3.56 -4.95
N ILE A 491 12.37 3.94 -5.49
CA ILE A 491 11.11 3.88 -4.76
C ILE A 491 10.38 2.58 -5.12
N ASP A 492 9.45 2.15 -4.26
CA ASP A 492 8.68 0.94 -4.50
C ASP A 492 7.54 1.20 -5.48
N ALA A 493 7.21 0.19 -6.29
CA ALA A 493 5.98 0.19 -7.07
C ALA A 493 4.77 -0.06 -6.15
N LEU A 494 3.65 0.63 -6.41
CA LEU A 494 2.44 0.51 -5.61
C LEU A 494 1.47 -0.52 -6.16
N GLY A 495 1.06 -1.45 -5.30
CA GLY A 495 -0.06 -2.36 -5.52
C GLY A 495 -1.40 -1.74 -5.12
N SER A 496 -1.96 -2.17 -3.99
CA SER A 496 -3.16 -1.59 -3.37
C SER A 496 -2.98 -1.57 -1.85
N GLY A 497 -4.02 -1.19 -1.12
CA GLY A 497 -4.05 -1.22 0.34
C GLY A 497 -3.97 0.13 1.00
N SER A 498 -4.19 1.22 0.25
CA SER A 498 -4.46 2.55 0.76
C SER A 498 -5.06 3.46 -0.31
N ASP A 499 -5.44 4.67 0.05
CA ASP A 499 -6.17 5.66 -0.74
C ASP A 499 -5.47 6.15 -2.01
N PHE A 500 -4.21 5.78 -2.22
CA PHE A 500 -3.50 6.05 -3.48
C PHE A 500 -4.07 5.25 -4.67
N THR A 501 -4.72 4.13 -4.40
CA THR A 501 -5.17 3.15 -5.40
C THR A 501 -6.06 3.77 -6.49
N PRO A 502 -7.16 4.48 -6.20
CA PRO A 502 -8.01 5.06 -7.23
C PRO A 502 -7.31 6.17 -8.02
N PHE A 503 -6.45 6.95 -7.40
CA PHE A 503 -5.70 8.01 -8.07
C PHE A 503 -4.72 7.46 -9.10
N LEU A 504 -3.87 6.51 -8.70
CA LEU A 504 -2.84 5.94 -9.58
C LEU A 504 -3.44 5.00 -10.62
N GLN A 505 -4.21 4.03 -10.17
CA GLN A 505 -4.52 2.84 -10.97
C GLN A 505 -5.82 2.93 -11.76
N HIS A 506 -6.71 3.87 -11.39
CA HIS A 506 -7.95 4.12 -12.12
C HIS A 506 -7.86 5.34 -13.03
N VAL A 507 -7.49 6.52 -12.49
CA VAL A 507 -7.45 7.77 -13.25
C VAL A 507 -6.05 8.17 -13.73
N GLY A 508 -4.98 7.47 -13.33
CA GLY A 508 -3.62 7.71 -13.80
C GLY A 508 -3.02 9.03 -13.32
N VAL A 509 -3.23 9.40 -12.09
CA VAL A 509 -2.59 10.55 -11.44
C VAL A 509 -1.24 10.10 -10.86
N ALA A 510 -0.16 10.83 -11.15
CA ALA A 510 1.15 10.56 -10.56
C ALA A 510 1.05 10.61 -9.03
N THR A 511 1.51 9.57 -8.35
CA THR A 511 1.21 9.34 -6.95
C THR A 511 2.45 8.97 -6.15
N LEU A 512 2.52 9.43 -4.89
CA LEU A 512 3.48 8.96 -3.88
C LEU A 512 2.73 8.50 -2.64
N ASN A 513 3.16 7.39 -2.06
CA ASN A 513 2.78 6.92 -0.72
C ASN A 513 3.99 7.02 0.22
N LEU A 514 3.86 7.72 1.34
CA LEU A 514 4.96 8.14 2.20
C LEU A 514 4.65 7.86 3.66
N GLY A 515 5.59 7.28 4.39
CA GLY A 515 5.51 7.05 5.82
C GLY A 515 6.87 6.68 6.39
N TYR A 516 7.04 6.81 7.68
CA TYR A 516 8.20 6.28 8.39
C TYR A 516 7.87 4.94 9.03
N GLY A 517 8.86 4.09 9.26
CA GLY A 517 8.66 2.80 9.91
C GLY A 517 9.88 1.89 9.91
N GLY A 518 9.70 0.68 10.46
CA GLY A 518 10.71 -0.40 10.45
C GLY A 518 11.58 -0.50 11.70
N GLU A 519 11.35 0.30 12.72
CA GLU A 519 12.02 0.20 14.05
C GLU A 519 11.05 0.05 15.22
N GLY A 520 9.74 0.16 14.98
CA GLY A 520 8.69 -0.11 15.97
C GLY A 520 8.42 -1.61 16.14
N GLY A 521 7.65 -1.95 17.15
CA GLY A 521 7.02 -3.25 17.27
C GLY A 521 5.74 -3.31 16.44
N GLY A 522 5.19 -4.50 16.26
CA GLY A 522 3.95 -4.69 15.51
C GLY A 522 3.02 -5.71 16.18
N GLY A 523 2.02 -6.18 15.41
CA GLY A 523 1.14 -7.27 15.85
C GLY A 523 -0.17 -6.83 16.47
N ILE A 524 -0.43 -5.51 16.59
CA ILE A 524 -1.72 -5.01 17.08
C ILE A 524 -2.65 -4.59 15.93
N TYR A 525 -2.20 -4.65 14.70
CA TYR A 525 -2.90 -4.25 13.50
C TYR A 525 -4.33 -4.75 13.46
N HIS A 526 -5.30 -3.82 13.30
CA HIS A 526 -6.75 -4.08 13.25
C HIS A 526 -7.34 -4.77 14.51
N SER A 527 -6.70 -4.62 15.67
CA SER A 527 -7.20 -5.12 16.95
C SER A 527 -7.61 -3.97 17.87
N ILE A 528 -8.28 -4.29 18.98
CA ILE A 528 -8.62 -3.28 19.99
C ILE A 528 -7.41 -2.67 20.68
N TYR A 529 -6.24 -3.24 20.44
CA TYR A 529 -4.96 -2.81 21.05
C TYR A 529 -4.23 -1.77 20.19
N ASP A 530 -4.72 -1.46 18.98
CA ASP A 530 -4.29 -0.28 18.24
C ASP A 530 -4.92 0.96 18.86
N ASP A 531 -4.25 1.48 19.89
CA ASP A 531 -4.73 2.60 20.69
C ASP A 531 -3.60 3.56 21.10
N PHE A 532 -3.99 4.71 21.64
CA PHE A 532 -3.06 5.77 22.05
C PHE A 532 -2.01 5.29 23.04
N LYS A 533 -2.37 4.37 23.95
CA LYS A 533 -1.45 3.87 24.97
C LYS A 533 -0.37 2.99 24.35
N TRP A 534 -0.76 2.08 23.47
CA TRP A 534 0.19 1.23 22.75
C TRP A 534 1.16 2.10 21.93
N PHE A 535 0.65 3.00 21.11
CA PHE A 535 1.45 3.85 20.23
C PHE A 535 2.46 4.68 21.01
N THR A 536 2.01 5.33 22.10
CA THR A 536 2.88 6.17 22.94
C THR A 536 3.83 5.40 23.86
N THR A 537 3.71 4.07 23.91
CA THR A 537 4.60 3.20 24.71
C THR A 537 5.64 2.50 23.84
N PHE A 538 5.28 2.05 22.64
CA PHE A 538 6.08 1.11 21.86
C PHE A 538 6.52 1.63 20.48
N ASP A 539 5.97 2.75 19.98
CA ASP A 539 6.28 3.25 18.66
C ASP A 539 6.89 4.67 18.67
N ASP A 540 6.34 5.67 18.01
CA ASP A 540 6.85 7.06 18.03
C ASP A 540 6.43 7.78 19.32
N THR A 541 6.99 7.33 20.43
CA THR A 541 6.64 7.78 21.79
C THR A 541 6.76 9.28 21.99
N SER A 542 7.58 9.94 21.19
CA SER A 542 7.87 11.38 21.25
C SER A 542 7.26 12.19 20.11
N PHE A 543 6.59 11.56 19.17
CA PHE A 543 5.99 12.17 17.97
C PHE A 543 6.99 12.91 17.06
N VAL A 544 8.26 12.54 17.13
CA VAL A 544 9.29 13.17 16.31
C VAL A 544 9.26 12.67 14.87
N TYR A 545 8.85 11.41 14.63
CA TYR A 545 8.64 10.89 13.28
C TYR A 545 7.34 11.38 12.67
N GLY A 546 6.28 11.58 13.46
CA GLY A 546 5.09 12.31 13.00
C GLY A 546 5.44 13.73 12.53
N ARG A 547 6.29 14.45 13.28
CA ARG A 547 6.81 15.75 12.82
C ARG A 547 7.66 15.62 11.57
N ALA A 548 8.52 14.61 11.47
CA ALA A 548 9.35 14.38 10.28
C ALA A 548 8.48 14.09 9.03
N LEU A 549 7.38 13.35 9.17
CA LEU A 549 6.44 13.12 8.08
C LEU A 549 5.80 14.43 7.62
N ALA A 550 5.29 15.26 8.55
CA ALA A 550 4.72 16.57 8.22
C ALA A 550 5.74 17.48 7.52
N GLN A 551 7.01 17.43 7.92
CA GLN A 551 8.08 18.18 7.25
C GLN A 551 8.37 17.63 5.85
N THR A 552 8.43 16.31 5.69
CA THR A 552 8.74 15.65 4.40
C THR A 552 7.62 15.89 3.40
N VAL A 553 6.39 15.52 3.75
CA VAL A 553 5.25 15.61 2.82
C VAL A 553 4.85 17.07 2.60
N GLY A 554 4.87 17.89 3.66
CA GLY A 554 4.64 19.32 3.51
C GLY A 554 5.64 19.99 2.56
N THR A 555 6.93 19.66 2.65
CA THR A 555 7.93 20.18 1.68
C THR A 555 7.64 19.68 0.26
N ALA A 556 7.25 18.41 0.08
CA ALA A 556 6.90 17.87 -1.24
C ALA A 556 5.68 18.57 -1.84
N VAL A 557 4.62 18.78 -1.06
CA VAL A 557 3.42 19.51 -1.50
C VAL A 557 3.77 20.95 -1.90
N LEU A 558 4.61 21.65 -1.10
CA LEU A 558 5.02 23.02 -1.37
C LEU A 558 5.77 23.12 -2.71
N ARG A 559 6.77 22.26 -2.93
CA ARG A 559 7.53 22.23 -4.19
C ARG A 559 6.66 21.93 -5.41
N LEU A 560 5.72 20.98 -5.30
CA LEU A 560 4.78 20.70 -6.39
C LEU A 560 3.83 21.87 -6.64
N ALA A 561 3.39 22.54 -5.57
CA ALA A 561 2.48 23.66 -5.68
C ALA A 561 3.12 24.91 -6.31
N ASP A 562 4.42 25.17 -6.08
CA ASP A 562 5.07 26.41 -6.46
C ASP A 562 6.05 26.28 -7.66
N ALA A 563 6.43 25.07 -8.07
CA ALA A 563 7.30 24.86 -9.22
C ALA A 563 6.79 25.54 -10.48
N GLU A 564 7.66 26.26 -11.22
CA GLU A 564 7.35 26.87 -12.52
C GLU A 564 7.11 25.78 -13.57
N VAL A 565 7.99 24.76 -13.62
CA VAL A 565 7.80 23.50 -14.35
C VAL A 565 7.65 22.38 -13.35
N LEU A 566 6.67 21.48 -13.55
CA LEU A 566 6.50 20.31 -12.67
C LEU A 566 7.80 19.51 -12.59
N PRO A 567 8.25 19.14 -11.36
CA PRO A 567 9.58 18.57 -11.15
C PRO A 567 9.65 17.07 -11.49
N TYR A 568 9.01 16.65 -12.58
CA TYR A 568 9.02 15.27 -13.03
C TYR A 568 10.37 14.93 -13.69
N GLN A 569 10.79 13.67 -13.49
CA GLN A 569 11.94 13.10 -14.18
C GLN A 569 11.56 11.75 -14.78
N PHE A 570 11.97 11.51 -16.02
CA PHE A 570 11.55 10.31 -16.73
C PHE A 570 12.66 9.27 -16.92
N THR A 571 13.91 9.60 -16.63
CA THR A 571 15.03 8.64 -16.74
C THR A 571 14.88 7.52 -15.73
N GLY A 572 14.48 7.81 -14.47
CA GLY A 572 14.18 6.80 -13.46
C GLY A 572 13.00 5.90 -13.86
N LEU A 573 11.94 6.48 -14.42
CA LEU A 573 10.81 5.73 -14.98
C LEU A 573 11.26 4.80 -16.11
N ALA A 574 12.04 5.30 -17.07
CA ALA A 574 12.51 4.53 -18.22
C ALA A 574 13.41 3.35 -17.78
N GLU A 575 14.36 3.60 -16.87
CA GLU A 575 15.20 2.54 -16.28
C GLU A 575 14.36 1.45 -15.60
N THR A 576 13.35 1.86 -14.85
CA THR A 576 12.48 0.93 -14.11
C THR A 576 11.59 0.12 -15.06
N VAL A 577 11.01 0.76 -16.08
CA VAL A 577 10.23 0.06 -17.11
C VAL A 577 11.09 -0.92 -17.89
N ALA A 578 12.33 -0.54 -18.25
CA ALA A 578 13.28 -1.45 -18.92
C ALA A 578 13.62 -2.67 -18.06
N LYS A 579 13.74 -2.48 -16.74
CA LYS A 579 13.90 -3.58 -15.80
C LYS A 579 12.68 -4.50 -15.79
N TYR A 580 11.48 -3.95 -15.71
CA TYR A 580 10.23 -4.73 -15.70
C TYR A 580 10.00 -5.48 -16.99
N THR A 581 10.36 -4.92 -18.15
CA THR A 581 10.32 -5.58 -19.45
C THR A 581 11.21 -6.83 -19.45
N LYS A 582 12.47 -6.71 -19.01
CA LYS A 582 13.39 -7.85 -18.88
C LYS A 582 12.89 -8.90 -17.89
N GLU A 583 12.24 -8.47 -16.81
CA GLU A 583 11.69 -9.41 -15.83
C GLU A 583 10.54 -10.26 -16.42
N VAL A 584 9.63 -9.67 -17.21
CA VAL A 584 8.53 -10.44 -17.82
C VAL A 584 9.01 -11.33 -18.96
N GLU A 585 10.02 -10.91 -19.72
CA GLU A 585 10.70 -11.77 -20.71
C GLU A 585 11.33 -12.98 -20.05
N LYS A 586 12.11 -12.74 -18.97
CA LYS A 586 12.71 -13.80 -18.18
C LYS A 586 11.66 -14.73 -17.59
N LEU A 587 10.56 -14.18 -17.04
CA LEU A 587 9.45 -14.96 -16.49
C LEU A 587 8.85 -15.90 -17.54
N ALA A 588 8.63 -15.41 -18.76
CA ALA A 588 8.10 -16.24 -19.86
C ALA A 588 9.04 -17.39 -20.19
N LYS A 589 10.33 -17.11 -20.27
CA LYS A 589 11.36 -18.14 -20.51
C LYS A 589 11.44 -19.15 -19.36
N ASP A 590 11.52 -18.66 -18.12
CA ASP A 590 11.59 -19.53 -16.93
C ASP A 590 10.35 -20.45 -16.88
N LYS A 591 9.16 -19.92 -17.20
CA LYS A 591 7.92 -20.72 -17.25
C LYS A 591 7.92 -21.79 -18.35
N GLN A 592 8.49 -21.46 -19.51
CA GLN A 592 8.69 -22.47 -20.56
C GLN A 592 9.64 -23.59 -20.12
N ASP A 593 10.74 -23.24 -19.49
CA ASP A 593 11.76 -24.20 -19.03
C ASP A 593 11.20 -25.07 -17.88
N GLU A 594 10.44 -24.46 -16.93
CA GLU A 594 9.73 -25.16 -15.86
C GLU A 594 8.76 -26.23 -16.43
N ILE A 595 7.94 -25.85 -17.42
CA ILE A 595 6.96 -26.77 -18.03
C ILE A 595 7.68 -27.88 -18.77
N ARG A 596 8.76 -27.61 -19.51
CA ARG A 596 9.55 -28.64 -20.19
C ARG A 596 10.14 -29.64 -19.21
N GLU A 597 10.74 -29.14 -18.13
CA GLU A 597 11.35 -30.01 -17.12
C GLU A 597 10.30 -30.85 -16.38
N ARG A 598 9.19 -30.24 -15.95
CA ARG A 598 8.06 -30.97 -15.33
C ARG A 598 7.53 -32.08 -16.24
N ASN A 599 7.38 -31.80 -17.53
CA ASN A 599 6.91 -32.82 -18.48
C ASN A 599 7.92 -33.95 -18.65
N ARG A 600 9.25 -33.68 -18.62
CA ARG A 600 10.33 -34.68 -18.63
C ARG A 600 10.27 -35.53 -17.36
N GLU A 601 10.17 -34.90 -16.19
CA GLU A 601 10.07 -35.60 -14.91
C GLU A 601 8.86 -36.56 -14.85
N LEU A 602 7.73 -36.15 -15.48
CA LEU A 602 6.56 -37.01 -15.65
C LEU A 602 6.86 -38.22 -16.53
N ASP A 603 7.58 -38.02 -17.66
CA ASP A 603 7.96 -39.09 -18.58
C ASP A 603 8.94 -40.09 -17.93
N GLU A 604 9.82 -39.59 -17.08
CA GLU A 604 10.78 -40.40 -16.31
C GLU A 604 10.13 -41.13 -15.13
N GLY A 605 8.87 -40.81 -14.79
CA GLY A 605 8.17 -41.37 -13.63
C GLY A 605 8.70 -40.87 -12.27
N LEU A 606 9.43 -39.75 -12.25
CA LEU A 606 10.13 -39.21 -11.08
C LEU A 606 9.19 -39.07 -9.89
N PHE A 607 8.02 -38.46 -10.09
CA PHE A 607 7.03 -38.19 -9.02
C PHE A 607 6.50 -39.45 -8.35
N THR A 608 6.44 -40.56 -9.05
CA THR A 608 6.02 -41.85 -8.50
C THR A 608 7.19 -42.59 -7.83
N ALA A 609 8.38 -42.54 -8.44
CA ALA A 609 9.54 -43.28 -7.96
C ALA A 609 10.13 -42.67 -6.67
N THR A 610 9.97 -41.35 -6.46
CA THR A 610 10.54 -40.65 -5.30
C THR A 610 9.51 -40.38 -4.18
N ALA A 611 8.24 -40.63 -4.41
CA ALA A 611 7.20 -40.50 -3.38
C ALA A 611 7.36 -41.58 -2.28
N ASP A 612 7.03 -41.22 -1.03
CA ASP A 612 6.92 -42.21 0.05
C ASP A 612 5.74 -43.17 -0.28
N PRO A 613 5.97 -44.47 -0.44
CA PRO A 613 4.88 -45.40 -0.76
C PRO A 613 3.76 -45.46 0.29
N ARG A 614 4.02 -44.97 1.51
CA ARG A 614 3.03 -44.92 2.60
C ARG A 614 2.17 -43.66 2.55
N GLU A 615 2.69 -42.60 1.93
CA GLU A 615 2.00 -41.31 1.73
C GLU A 615 2.24 -40.82 0.28
N PRO A 616 1.69 -41.55 -0.73
CA PRO A 616 1.95 -41.23 -2.13
C PRO A 616 1.43 -39.84 -2.52
N ASP A 617 2.23 -39.09 -3.26
CA ASP A 617 1.80 -37.85 -3.87
C ASP A 617 1.14 -38.12 -5.24
N VAL A 618 0.17 -37.29 -5.59
CA VAL A 618 -0.44 -37.28 -6.93
C VAL A 618 0.53 -36.53 -7.88
N PRO A 619 1.00 -37.16 -8.97
CA PRO A 619 1.82 -36.46 -9.94
C PRO A 619 1.09 -35.22 -10.49
N PRO A 620 1.83 -34.12 -10.80
CA PRO A 620 1.23 -32.96 -11.43
C PRO A 620 0.66 -33.32 -12.82
N ALA A 621 -0.33 -32.55 -13.27
CA ALA A 621 -0.83 -32.70 -14.63
C ALA A 621 0.25 -32.26 -15.65
N ARG A 622 0.24 -32.90 -16.83
CA ARG A 622 1.08 -32.47 -17.95
C ARG A 622 0.53 -31.17 -18.51
N ASP A 623 1.39 -30.18 -18.69
CA ASP A 623 1.09 -28.91 -19.34
C ASP A 623 1.50 -28.91 -20.82
N ALA A 624 0.73 -28.20 -21.64
CA ALA A 624 1.15 -27.89 -23.02
C ALA A 624 2.34 -26.93 -23.00
N LEU A 625 3.27 -27.11 -23.94
CA LEU A 625 4.39 -26.17 -24.07
C LEU A 625 3.86 -24.78 -24.47
N PRO A 626 4.31 -23.72 -23.80
CA PRO A 626 3.92 -22.35 -24.13
C PRO A 626 4.30 -21.98 -25.56
N PRO A 627 3.46 -21.22 -26.27
CA PRO A 627 3.83 -20.64 -27.55
C PRO A 627 4.93 -19.58 -27.38
N PHE A 628 5.50 -19.16 -28.50
CA PHE A 628 6.38 -18.00 -28.53
C PHE A 628 5.55 -16.73 -28.27
N LEU A 629 6.00 -15.88 -27.36
CA LEU A 629 5.44 -14.54 -27.10
C LEU A 629 6.32 -13.50 -27.81
N ASN A 630 5.69 -12.55 -28.51
CA ASN A 630 6.39 -11.50 -29.23
C ASN A 630 6.54 -10.24 -28.36
N PHE A 631 7.68 -10.05 -27.71
CA PHE A 631 7.98 -8.87 -26.87
C PHE A 631 8.40 -7.62 -27.65
N ALA A 632 8.59 -7.68 -28.97
CA ALA A 632 9.06 -6.54 -29.77
C ALA A 632 8.22 -5.23 -29.61
N PRO A 633 6.87 -5.26 -29.49
CA PRO A 633 6.10 -4.04 -29.21
C PRO A 633 6.49 -3.37 -27.89
N LEU A 634 6.75 -4.17 -26.84
CA LEU A 634 7.14 -3.68 -25.52
C LEU A 634 8.57 -3.15 -25.51
N ASP A 635 9.51 -3.87 -26.14
CA ASP A 635 10.92 -3.47 -26.27
C ASP A 635 11.05 -2.15 -27.03
N ASN A 636 10.41 -2.03 -28.18
CA ASN A 636 10.44 -0.82 -29.00
C ASN A 636 9.91 0.41 -28.26
N ALA A 637 8.82 0.24 -27.49
CA ALA A 637 8.24 1.32 -26.69
C ALA A 637 9.13 1.69 -25.48
N THR A 638 9.77 0.71 -24.86
CA THR A 638 10.74 0.92 -23.77
C THR A 638 11.97 1.71 -24.28
N ASP A 639 12.49 1.35 -25.45
CA ASP A 639 13.59 2.09 -26.10
C ASP A 639 13.17 3.50 -26.48
N ALA A 640 11.93 3.70 -26.98
CA ALA A 640 11.40 5.02 -27.28
C ALA A 640 11.31 5.88 -26.01
N LEU A 641 10.76 5.32 -24.93
CA LEU A 641 10.66 6.00 -23.63
C LEU A 641 12.05 6.43 -23.11
N THR A 642 13.05 5.57 -23.20
CA THR A 642 14.42 5.89 -22.80
C THR A 642 14.99 7.08 -23.58
N ARG A 643 14.86 7.07 -24.90
CA ARG A 643 15.37 8.18 -25.75
C ARG A 643 14.69 9.51 -25.44
N VAL A 644 13.38 9.50 -25.26
CA VAL A 644 12.65 10.77 -25.01
C VAL A 644 12.88 11.28 -23.59
N ALA A 645 13.05 10.37 -22.60
CA ALA A 645 13.42 10.73 -21.25
C ALA A 645 14.76 11.47 -21.19
N GLU A 646 15.79 10.97 -21.89
CA GLU A 646 17.08 11.66 -21.99
C GLU A 646 16.98 13.00 -22.72
N ARG A 647 16.15 13.10 -23.77
CA ARG A 647 15.90 14.36 -24.49
C ARG A 647 15.27 15.40 -23.59
N TYR A 648 14.25 14.99 -22.81
CA TYR A 648 13.58 15.86 -21.84
C TYR A 648 14.56 16.40 -20.78
N GLU A 649 15.42 15.52 -20.22
CA GLU A 649 16.45 15.95 -19.25
C GLU A 649 17.36 17.02 -19.82
N LYS A 650 17.85 16.82 -21.04
CA LYS A 650 18.71 17.79 -21.73
C LYS A 650 17.99 19.12 -21.99
N ALA A 651 16.71 19.06 -22.38
CA ALA A 651 15.89 20.26 -22.65
C ALA A 651 15.62 21.05 -21.36
N LEU A 652 15.24 20.35 -20.26
CA LEU A 652 15.01 20.98 -18.96
C LEU A 652 16.31 21.60 -18.40
N GLY A 653 17.43 20.87 -18.48
CA GLY A 653 18.73 21.39 -18.06
C GLY A 653 19.14 22.67 -18.80
N ARG A 654 18.89 22.76 -20.13
CA ARG A 654 19.09 24.02 -20.89
C ARG A 654 18.16 25.13 -20.44
N ALA A 655 16.88 24.84 -20.19
CA ALA A 655 15.91 25.81 -19.72
C ALA A 655 16.22 26.36 -18.32
N GLN A 656 16.81 25.53 -17.44
CA GLN A 656 17.27 25.96 -16.13
C GLN A 656 18.63 26.70 -16.14
N ALA A 657 19.42 26.52 -17.18
CA ALA A 657 20.72 27.20 -17.29
C ALA A 657 20.58 28.74 -17.26
N ASN A 658 21.66 29.43 -16.86
CA ASN A 658 21.70 30.89 -16.79
C ASN A 658 20.60 31.54 -15.94
N GLY A 659 20.25 30.90 -14.81
CA GLY A 659 19.27 31.40 -13.84
C GLY A 659 17.82 31.03 -14.15
N GLY A 660 17.56 30.18 -15.17
CA GLY A 660 16.22 29.63 -15.43
C GLY A 660 15.21 30.63 -16.01
N GLY A 661 15.67 31.74 -16.64
CA GLY A 661 14.77 32.75 -17.21
C GLY A 661 13.82 32.22 -18.29
N ALA A 662 14.14 31.08 -18.91
CA ALA A 662 13.25 30.40 -19.84
C ALA A 662 12.01 29.77 -19.17
N LEU A 663 12.11 29.39 -17.88
CA LEU A 663 11.02 28.77 -17.13
C LEU A 663 9.89 29.75 -16.80
N ALA A 664 10.16 31.05 -16.80
CA ALA A 664 9.16 32.08 -16.53
C ALA A 664 8.32 32.47 -17.76
N LYS A 665 8.60 31.89 -18.95
CA LYS A 665 7.89 32.21 -20.17
C LYS A 665 6.49 31.56 -20.26
N PRO A 666 5.52 32.16 -20.99
CA PRO A 666 4.17 31.61 -21.16
C PRO A 666 4.14 30.18 -21.73
N ASP A 667 5.13 29.81 -22.56
CA ASP A 667 5.22 28.47 -23.17
C ASP A 667 5.36 27.33 -22.16
N VAL A 668 5.77 27.64 -20.94
CA VAL A 668 5.87 26.68 -19.81
C VAL A 668 4.52 26.08 -19.43
N GLN A 669 3.40 26.78 -19.64
CA GLN A 669 2.07 26.20 -19.41
C GLN A 669 1.80 24.99 -20.30
N ALA A 670 2.27 25.01 -21.54
CA ALA A 670 2.14 23.88 -22.46
C ALA A 670 3.00 22.69 -22.02
N VAL A 671 4.18 22.95 -21.42
CA VAL A 671 5.02 21.91 -20.81
C VAL A 671 4.28 21.24 -19.66
N ASN A 672 3.77 22.00 -18.70
CA ASN A 672 3.04 21.46 -17.54
C ASN A 672 1.78 20.68 -17.97
N ALA A 673 1.05 21.17 -18.97
CA ALA A 673 -0.09 20.46 -19.53
C ALA A 673 0.28 19.10 -20.17
N ALA A 674 1.49 18.98 -20.74
CA ALA A 674 2.00 17.71 -21.24
C ALA A 674 2.44 16.81 -20.07
N LEU A 675 3.22 17.34 -19.11
CA LEU A 675 3.71 16.59 -17.95
C LEU A 675 2.56 15.98 -17.14
N LEU A 676 1.51 16.74 -16.91
CA LEU A 676 0.30 16.30 -16.21
C LEU A 676 -0.35 15.07 -16.88
N ARG A 677 -0.16 14.88 -18.19
CA ARG A 677 -0.71 13.73 -18.94
C ARG A 677 0.20 12.52 -18.97
N SER A 678 1.44 12.61 -18.49
CA SER A 678 2.44 11.55 -18.64
C SER A 678 2.03 10.26 -17.93
N GLU A 679 1.56 10.33 -16.68
CA GLU A 679 1.09 9.15 -15.94
C GLU A 679 -0.22 8.60 -16.52
N ARG A 680 -1.13 9.48 -16.96
CA ARG A 680 -2.40 9.08 -17.58
C ARG A 680 -2.21 8.31 -18.88
N ALA A 681 -1.15 8.62 -19.63
CA ALA A 681 -0.80 7.91 -20.85
C ALA A 681 -0.40 6.43 -20.58
N LEU A 682 -0.03 6.09 -19.34
CA LEU A 682 0.20 4.72 -18.89
C LEU A 682 -1.09 3.95 -18.60
N THR A 683 -2.27 4.57 -18.70
CA THR A 683 -3.56 3.88 -18.51
C THR A 683 -4.15 3.43 -19.85
N THR A 684 -4.94 2.35 -19.79
CA THR A 684 -5.66 1.82 -20.95
C THR A 684 -7.18 1.95 -20.73
N ALA A 685 -7.92 2.35 -21.76
CA ALA A 685 -9.37 2.50 -21.64
C ALA A 685 -10.10 1.17 -21.38
N ALA A 686 -9.55 0.06 -21.85
CA ALA A 686 -10.11 -1.28 -21.63
C ALA A 686 -9.83 -1.81 -20.22
N GLY A 687 -8.86 -1.24 -19.52
CA GLY A 687 -8.37 -1.75 -18.23
C GLY A 687 -7.69 -3.12 -18.36
N LEU A 688 -7.41 -3.72 -17.20
CA LEU A 688 -6.77 -5.04 -17.13
C LEU A 688 -7.79 -6.18 -17.39
N PRO A 689 -7.36 -7.32 -17.92
CA PRO A 689 -8.22 -8.46 -18.14
C PRO A 689 -9.00 -8.87 -16.88
N ARG A 690 -10.31 -9.15 -17.02
CA ARG A 690 -11.24 -9.55 -15.94
C ARG A 690 -11.48 -8.51 -14.84
N ARG A 691 -10.75 -7.36 -14.85
CA ARG A 691 -10.84 -6.29 -13.86
C ARG A 691 -10.64 -4.90 -14.51
N PRO A 692 -11.56 -4.47 -15.36
CA PRO A 692 -11.42 -3.27 -16.19
C PRO A 692 -11.37 -1.96 -15.39
N TRP A 693 -11.71 -2.02 -14.09
CA TRP A 693 -11.57 -0.88 -13.19
C TRP A 693 -10.10 -0.44 -13.03
N TYR A 694 -9.16 -1.42 -12.97
CA TYR A 694 -7.73 -1.15 -12.96
C TYR A 694 -7.24 -0.88 -14.37
N ARG A 695 -6.81 0.35 -14.63
CA ARG A 695 -6.45 0.84 -15.98
C ARG A 695 -4.97 0.99 -16.21
N HIS A 696 -4.16 1.08 -15.13
CA HIS A 696 -2.73 1.35 -15.25
C HIS A 696 -1.96 0.14 -15.78
N ALA A 697 -1.20 0.34 -16.89
CA ALA A 697 -0.49 -0.76 -17.57
C ALA A 697 0.81 -1.19 -16.88
N VAL A 698 1.36 -0.35 -15.97
CA VAL A 698 2.66 -0.61 -15.32
C VAL A 698 2.49 -1.07 -13.87
N TYR A 699 1.47 -0.58 -13.14
CA TYR A 699 1.25 -0.88 -11.72
C TYR A 699 -0.18 -1.34 -11.46
N ALA A 700 -0.36 -2.46 -10.78
CA ALA A 700 -1.65 -2.85 -10.22
C ALA A 700 -1.47 -3.86 -9.08
N PRO A 701 -2.45 -3.99 -8.16
CA PRO A 701 -2.46 -5.12 -7.22
C PRO A 701 -2.58 -6.44 -7.99
N GLY A 702 -1.97 -7.51 -7.50
CA GLY A 702 -2.07 -8.80 -8.16
C GLY A 702 -3.43 -9.45 -7.97
N PHE A 703 -3.94 -10.12 -9.02
CA PHE A 703 -5.24 -10.79 -9.03
C PHE A 703 -5.37 -11.86 -7.92
N TYR A 704 -4.24 -12.50 -7.58
CA TYR A 704 -4.13 -13.50 -6.50
C TYR A 704 -3.14 -13.12 -5.39
N THR A 705 -2.57 -11.90 -5.42
CA THR A 705 -1.75 -11.38 -4.33
C THR A 705 -2.43 -10.27 -3.54
N GLY A 706 -3.45 -9.63 -4.12
CA GLY A 706 -4.15 -8.52 -3.51
C GLY A 706 -3.27 -7.29 -3.37
N TYR A 707 -2.89 -6.88 -2.16
CA TYR A 707 -2.07 -5.68 -1.92
C TYR A 707 -0.75 -5.68 -2.68
N GLY A 708 -0.11 -6.84 -2.81
CA GLY A 708 1.18 -6.95 -3.48
C GLY A 708 1.10 -6.53 -4.95
N VAL A 709 2.01 -5.65 -5.36
CA VAL A 709 2.05 -5.11 -6.72
C VAL A 709 2.43 -6.19 -7.74
N LYS A 710 1.82 -6.11 -8.91
CA LYS A 710 2.29 -6.71 -10.15
C LYS A 710 2.72 -5.58 -11.08
N THR A 711 3.96 -5.66 -11.55
CA THR A 711 4.51 -4.73 -12.54
C THR A 711 4.27 -5.29 -13.93
N LEU A 712 3.89 -4.44 -14.90
CA LEU A 712 3.33 -4.86 -16.18
C LEU A 712 2.24 -5.92 -16.00
N PRO A 713 1.20 -5.60 -15.18
CA PRO A 713 0.29 -6.60 -14.59
C PRO A 713 -0.41 -7.48 -15.61
N GLY A 714 -0.86 -6.93 -16.73
CA GLY A 714 -1.52 -7.69 -17.78
C GLY A 714 -0.62 -8.76 -18.38
N VAL A 715 0.64 -8.42 -18.67
CA VAL A 715 1.64 -9.34 -19.23
C VAL A 715 2.05 -10.39 -18.21
N ARG A 716 2.43 -9.94 -17.02
CA ARG A 716 2.94 -10.83 -15.95
C ARG A 716 1.90 -11.86 -15.53
N GLU A 717 0.66 -11.44 -15.28
CA GLU A 717 -0.42 -12.34 -14.85
C GLU A 717 -0.85 -13.31 -15.94
N ALA A 718 -0.88 -12.90 -17.20
CA ALA A 718 -1.15 -13.79 -18.31
C ALA A 718 -0.11 -14.94 -18.39
N ILE A 719 1.18 -14.64 -18.17
CA ILE A 719 2.26 -15.65 -18.12
C ILE A 719 2.11 -16.56 -16.90
N GLU A 720 1.92 -15.97 -15.69
CA GLU A 720 1.78 -16.70 -14.42
C GLU A 720 0.57 -17.66 -14.46
N GLN A 721 -0.54 -17.21 -15.06
CA GLN A 721 -1.79 -17.98 -15.19
C GLN A 721 -1.85 -18.85 -16.45
N LYS A 722 -0.79 -18.90 -17.25
CA LYS A 722 -0.67 -19.67 -18.51
C LYS A 722 -1.71 -19.27 -19.58
N ASN A 723 -2.15 -18.01 -19.56
CA ASN A 723 -3.09 -17.45 -20.54
C ASN A 723 -2.32 -16.84 -21.72
N TRP A 724 -1.68 -17.69 -22.55
CA TRP A 724 -0.70 -17.26 -23.55
C TRP A 724 -1.27 -16.33 -24.63
N SER A 725 -2.51 -16.56 -25.09
CA SER A 725 -3.17 -15.67 -26.05
C SER A 725 -3.46 -14.29 -25.47
N GLU A 726 -3.76 -14.21 -24.18
CA GLU A 726 -3.90 -12.95 -23.45
C GLU A 726 -2.54 -12.27 -23.30
N GLY A 727 -1.46 -13.05 -23.13
CA GLY A 727 -0.09 -12.56 -23.00
C GLY A 727 0.33 -11.70 -24.20
N ASP A 728 0.17 -12.15 -25.43
CA ASP A 728 0.48 -11.36 -26.63
C ASP A 728 -0.35 -10.08 -26.71
N ALA A 729 -1.65 -10.15 -26.41
CA ALA A 729 -2.53 -8.98 -26.42
C ALA A 729 -2.12 -7.95 -25.36
N GLN A 730 -1.67 -8.39 -24.18
CA GLN A 730 -1.24 -7.50 -23.10
C GLN A 730 0.15 -6.91 -23.35
N ILE A 731 1.07 -7.63 -24.00
CA ILE A 731 2.35 -7.09 -24.48
C ILE A 731 2.09 -5.91 -25.43
N GLU A 732 1.17 -6.08 -26.37
CA GLU A 732 0.79 -5.02 -27.32
C GLU A 732 0.12 -3.83 -26.61
N ALA A 733 -0.78 -4.08 -25.64
CA ALA A 733 -1.47 -3.03 -24.89
C ALA A 733 -0.49 -2.21 -24.03
N ALA A 734 0.42 -2.88 -23.32
CA ALA A 734 1.46 -2.22 -22.52
C ALA A 734 2.44 -1.42 -23.41
N GLY A 735 2.86 -2.00 -24.54
CA GLY A 735 3.68 -1.30 -25.54
C GLY A 735 3.02 -0.01 -26.06
N LYS A 736 1.72 -0.06 -26.37
CA LYS A 736 0.95 1.13 -26.78
C LYS A 736 0.88 2.21 -25.69
N ALA A 737 0.66 1.83 -24.43
CA ALA A 737 0.62 2.76 -23.32
C ALA A 737 1.99 3.43 -23.09
N LEU A 738 3.09 2.65 -23.13
CA LEU A 738 4.44 3.20 -23.04
C LEU A 738 4.80 4.11 -24.21
N GLN A 739 4.41 3.77 -25.45
CA GLN A 739 4.62 4.63 -26.60
C GLN A 739 3.83 5.94 -26.47
N ALA A 740 2.56 5.89 -26.03
CA ALA A 740 1.77 7.09 -25.78
C ALA A 740 2.42 8.00 -24.71
N THR A 741 3.01 7.41 -23.68
CA THR A 741 3.77 8.14 -22.67
C THR A 741 5.02 8.78 -23.25
N ALA A 742 5.77 8.03 -24.07
CA ALA A 742 6.94 8.57 -24.79
C ALA A 742 6.55 9.77 -25.66
N ASP A 743 5.44 9.70 -26.41
CA ASP A 743 4.93 10.80 -27.26
C ASP A 743 4.54 12.03 -26.43
N VAL A 744 4.02 11.85 -25.21
CA VAL A 744 3.72 12.96 -24.29
C VAL A 744 5.00 13.64 -23.79
N ILE A 745 6.00 12.85 -23.39
CA ILE A 745 7.28 13.36 -22.90
C ILE A 745 8.04 14.06 -24.05
N GLU A 746 7.99 13.53 -25.27
CA GLU A 746 8.60 14.16 -26.44
C GLU A 746 8.02 15.56 -26.71
N ARG A 747 6.69 15.69 -26.63
CA ARG A 747 6.04 17.02 -26.75
C ARG A 747 6.49 17.99 -25.66
N ALA A 748 6.65 17.52 -24.41
CA ALA A 748 7.17 18.37 -23.33
C ALA A 748 8.61 18.83 -23.60
N ALA A 749 9.48 17.93 -24.09
CA ALA A 749 10.85 18.25 -24.48
C ALA A 749 10.89 19.31 -25.63
N GLU A 750 10.07 19.13 -26.65
CA GLU A 750 9.97 20.09 -27.78
C GLU A 750 9.52 21.49 -27.33
N GLN A 751 8.58 21.58 -26.38
CA GLN A 751 8.15 22.87 -25.84
C GLN A 751 9.28 23.56 -25.04
N LEU A 752 10.01 22.79 -24.23
CA LEU A 752 11.19 23.29 -23.51
C LEU A 752 12.29 23.77 -24.46
N GLU A 753 12.56 23.03 -25.54
CA GLU A 753 13.55 23.41 -26.57
C GLU A 753 13.18 24.72 -27.30
N LYS A 754 11.88 24.95 -27.52
CA LYS A 754 11.39 26.22 -28.09
C LYS A 754 11.55 27.39 -27.11
N ALA A 755 11.31 27.16 -25.82
CA ALA A 755 11.44 28.17 -24.77
C ALA A 755 12.92 28.54 -24.50
N ALA A 756 13.85 27.60 -24.67
CA ALA A 756 15.29 27.75 -24.47
C ALA A 756 16.05 27.23 -25.72
N PRO A 757 16.04 27.96 -26.85
CA PRO A 757 16.66 27.54 -28.11
C PRO A 757 18.18 27.44 -28.05
#